data_f2f4ef936c803b6053587a17293a0efd
#
_entry.id   f2f4ef936c803b6053587a17293a0efd
#
_cell.length_a   1.000
_cell.length_b   1.000
_cell.length_c   1.000
_cell.angle_alpha   90.00
_cell.angle_beta   90.00
_cell.angle_gamma   90.00
#
_symmetry.space_group_name_H-M   'P 1'
#
loop_
_entity.id
_entity.type
_entity.pdbx_description
1 polymer ?
#
loop_
_entity_poly.entity_id
_entity_poly.type
_entity_poly.pdbx_seq_one_letter_code
_entity_poly.pdbx_strand_id
1 'polypeptide(L)'
;MLALLGEHLTHAEIAGRLVISIRTVESHVASLRRKLDLPAHRDLIRYAVAHRAATQWNGPAPSPPRPLTSFVGRRQERAGLAEALLSARVVSVVGPGGAGKTRLARAAADDVTDRFPAGVWHADLVPVGDGAAEAAAVAAACGVADLPGRDIEDVLVRGLGDRPALLLLDNCEHLVNAVAVLVERLVSACGQLRVLLTSRSRLALPFERAYRVGGLSDGDALALFVERAVAAGWPAPTSAQLPRMAEICRALDGLPLAIELAAVRLPSLGLDGVEQGLTNHASLLTAGARLRPRQRSMQETLDWSFQLLEPPDRAVLCRLSVFAAAFGADAAGAVASAGVGDPAEVTQALGRLADQSLLVPVPATGDGRWRLLEPVRQFALSRMSPADQAAFAAHLGWARDRAKGLLVASARPGRAWYGDLDDVLDDLRAALGWSRHQPDRRAEGSELAEALATLLFRAGLAREAQRRYEEAADLADRPATAARQLALAAAVARCRVLGEDALRLELAAIAAARRHGDPSMLAGALVEAAETILRFEGMFAGPAPETMAASLLEEARALSVGRPRLRAAAQMVQLHRKEPSDPQTRREAARAVAAAHRAGDRIRESAALDLLTGIQLLAGQPVQAAGSARRRVDLLDGRPVEPAGALELKDALHMAVLTCVGAGDLPAATRYSQRQRALAFLREQHDLATEETLTPDALAGHWRAVLAGGELFLEGWDMAGRPAASGRAIGPCAVAMVHGLLGDDTARDHWLGVVAELRGVERADATRGTGYGELFDALVLLHGDRPDAALTVLDRQDGSQPLWYGQLLCQWRAALVAEAAVLAGHPDAPRRCADAERSCTGNPVTAALALRASAVAAGDSGSLVALAAQLSKDGAPYQAARTLILAGGTYRAIGEARLGQLVA
;
A
#
# COMPACT_ATOMS: atom_id res chain seq x y z
N MET A 1 -22.18 -5.83 -10.08
CA MET A 1 -23.07 -6.29 -8.99
C MET A 1 -22.29 -7.08 -7.93
N LEU A 2 -21.70 -8.23 -8.25
CA LEU A 2 -20.92 -9.02 -7.27
C LEU A 2 -19.76 -8.22 -6.67
N ALA A 3 -18.97 -7.51 -7.49
CA ALA A 3 -17.90 -6.64 -7.02
C ALA A 3 -18.40 -5.54 -6.08
N LEU A 4 -19.53 -4.90 -6.39
CA LEU A 4 -20.13 -3.87 -5.54
C LEU A 4 -20.72 -4.42 -4.24
N LEU A 5 -21.22 -5.67 -4.26
CA LEU A 5 -21.58 -6.39 -3.04
C LEU A 5 -20.35 -6.69 -2.17
N GLY A 6 -19.23 -7.05 -2.79
CA GLY A 6 -17.95 -7.18 -2.14
C GLY A 6 -17.34 -5.85 -1.65
N GLU A 7 -17.82 -4.69 -2.13
CA GLU A 7 -17.53 -3.34 -1.59
C GLU A 7 -18.40 -2.98 -0.39
N HIS A 8 -19.22 -3.89 0.08
CA HIS A 8 -20.18 -3.69 1.18
C HIS A 8 -21.10 -2.48 0.99
N LEU A 9 -21.35 -2.13 -0.27
CA LEU A 9 -22.34 -1.11 -0.59
C LEU A 9 -23.73 -1.66 -0.30
N THR A 10 -24.57 -0.85 0.29
CA THR A 10 -25.99 -1.15 0.48
C THR A 10 -26.70 -1.25 -0.88
N HIS A 11 -27.81 -1.95 -0.94
CA HIS A 11 -28.61 -2.00 -2.18
C HIS A 11 -28.98 -0.63 -2.72
N ALA A 12 -29.15 0.38 -1.83
CA ALA A 12 -29.40 1.75 -2.22
C ALA A 12 -28.16 2.42 -2.86
N GLU A 13 -26.97 2.22 -2.30
CA GLU A 13 -25.73 2.75 -2.85
C GLU A 13 -25.35 2.06 -4.18
N ILE A 14 -25.57 0.74 -4.26
CA ILE A 14 -25.40 -0.01 -5.52
C ILE A 14 -26.39 0.48 -6.58
N ALA A 15 -27.64 0.73 -6.20
CA ALA A 15 -28.66 1.25 -7.07
C ALA A 15 -28.26 2.63 -7.61
N GLY A 16 -27.80 3.53 -6.74
CA GLY A 16 -27.28 4.85 -7.12
C GLY A 16 -26.06 4.78 -8.04
N ARG A 17 -25.12 3.87 -7.73
CA ARG A 17 -23.85 3.75 -8.50
C ARG A 17 -24.04 3.09 -9.87
N LEU A 18 -25.02 2.20 -10.00
CA LEU A 18 -25.38 1.56 -11.27
C LEU A 18 -26.52 2.26 -12.02
N VAL A 19 -27.08 3.32 -11.45
CA VAL A 19 -28.25 4.05 -12.01
C VAL A 19 -29.44 3.12 -12.30
N ILE A 20 -29.76 2.24 -11.35
CA ILE A 20 -30.88 1.29 -11.42
C ILE A 20 -31.73 1.37 -10.14
N SER A 21 -32.91 0.75 -10.12
CA SER A 21 -33.75 0.72 -8.92
C SER A 21 -33.23 -0.27 -7.87
N ILE A 22 -33.49 0.00 -6.58
CA ILE A 22 -33.17 -0.91 -5.48
C ILE A 22 -33.77 -2.31 -5.73
N ARG A 23 -35.00 -2.36 -6.24
CA ARG A 23 -35.68 -3.62 -6.59
C ARG A 23 -34.97 -4.39 -7.70
N THR A 24 -34.31 -3.69 -8.62
CA THR A 24 -33.46 -4.31 -9.66
C THR A 24 -32.20 -4.89 -9.03
N VAL A 25 -31.60 -4.20 -8.06
CA VAL A 25 -30.46 -4.72 -7.30
C VAL A 25 -30.84 -5.99 -6.54
N GLU A 26 -31.97 -5.99 -5.83
CA GLU A 26 -32.48 -7.17 -5.10
C GLU A 26 -32.72 -8.36 -6.03
N SER A 27 -33.28 -8.13 -7.21
CA SER A 27 -33.48 -9.16 -8.23
C SER A 27 -32.16 -9.75 -8.72
N HIS A 28 -31.15 -8.91 -8.95
CA HIS A 28 -29.81 -9.37 -9.34
C HIS A 28 -29.11 -10.13 -8.22
N VAL A 29 -29.26 -9.70 -6.97
CA VAL A 29 -28.73 -10.38 -5.78
C VAL A 29 -29.36 -11.77 -5.64
N ALA A 30 -30.70 -11.88 -5.78
CA ALA A 30 -31.41 -13.16 -5.77
C ALA A 30 -30.95 -14.08 -6.92
N SER A 31 -30.71 -13.53 -8.09
CA SER A 31 -30.20 -14.26 -9.26
C SER A 31 -28.78 -14.76 -9.05
N LEU A 32 -27.91 -13.95 -8.45
CA LEU A 32 -26.52 -14.35 -8.10
C LEU A 32 -26.51 -15.48 -7.09
N ARG A 33 -27.33 -15.39 -6.02
CA ARG A 33 -27.46 -16.45 -5.03
C ARG A 33 -27.84 -17.79 -5.66
N ARG A 34 -28.82 -17.77 -6.54
CA ARG A 34 -29.27 -18.98 -7.26
C ARG A 34 -28.21 -19.52 -8.22
N LYS A 35 -27.48 -18.66 -8.94
CA LYS A 35 -26.43 -19.08 -9.88
C LYS A 35 -25.20 -19.64 -9.20
N LEU A 36 -24.90 -19.19 -7.97
CA LEU A 36 -23.74 -19.59 -7.18
C LEU A 36 -24.11 -20.69 -6.15
N ASP A 37 -25.39 -21.11 -6.13
CA ASP A 37 -25.92 -22.10 -5.19
C ASP A 37 -25.67 -21.76 -3.72
N LEU A 38 -25.86 -20.47 -3.37
CA LEU A 38 -25.62 -19.94 -2.04
C LEU A 38 -26.96 -19.77 -1.27
N PRO A 39 -27.19 -20.53 -0.17
CA PRO A 39 -28.50 -20.61 0.50
C PRO A 39 -28.87 -19.29 1.20
N ALA A 40 -27.91 -18.54 1.73
CA ALA A 40 -28.19 -17.30 2.44
C ALA A 40 -27.55 -16.07 1.77
N HIS A 41 -28.11 -14.89 2.02
CA HIS A 41 -27.55 -13.61 1.53
C HIS A 41 -26.14 -13.37 2.09
N ARG A 42 -25.89 -13.75 3.34
CA ARG A 42 -24.58 -13.73 3.98
C ARG A 42 -23.53 -14.56 3.23
N ASP A 43 -23.94 -15.69 2.65
CA ASP A 43 -23.03 -16.56 1.92
C ASP A 43 -22.67 -15.94 0.56
N LEU A 44 -23.57 -15.17 -0.05
CA LEU A 44 -23.28 -14.38 -1.23
C LEU A 44 -22.37 -13.20 -0.90
N ILE A 45 -22.57 -12.51 0.22
CA ILE A 45 -21.67 -11.44 0.68
C ILE A 45 -20.31 -12.05 1.02
N ARG A 46 -20.26 -13.16 1.76
CA ARG A 46 -19.00 -13.88 2.04
C ARG A 46 -18.31 -14.32 0.75
N TYR A 47 -19.02 -14.84 -0.20
CA TYR A 47 -18.51 -15.18 -1.53
C TYR A 47 -18.06 -13.93 -2.29
N ALA A 48 -18.84 -12.85 -2.24
CA ALA A 48 -18.49 -11.58 -2.87
C ALA A 48 -17.29 -10.92 -2.22
N VAL A 49 -17.15 -11.02 -0.90
CA VAL A 49 -15.99 -10.56 -0.11
C VAL A 49 -14.79 -11.45 -0.35
N ALA A 50 -14.95 -12.78 -0.30
CA ALA A 50 -13.90 -13.72 -0.67
C ALA A 50 -13.51 -13.58 -2.15
N HIS A 51 -14.47 -13.36 -3.02
CA HIS A 51 -14.25 -13.06 -4.44
C HIS A 51 -13.66 -11.67 -4.65
N ARG A 52 -13.93 -10.71 -3.78
CA ARG A 52 -13.31 -9.39 -3.76
C ARG A 52 -11.96 -9.41 -3.05
N ALA A 53 -11.80 -10.11 -1.95
CA ALA A 53 -10.49 -10.39 -1.37
C ALA A 53 -9.64 -11.15 -2.38
N ALA A 54 -10.18 -12.15 -3.07
CA ALA A 54 -9.59 -12.73 -4.27
C ALA A 54 -9.44 -11.72 -5.41
N THR A 55 -10.26 -10.67 -5.53
CA THR A 55 -10.18 -9.62 -6.57
C THR A 55 -9.55 -8.32 -6.09
N GLN A 56 -9.30 -8.08 -4.83
CA GLN A 56 -8.40 -7.02 -4.32
C GLN A 56 -6.95 -7.49 -4.32
N TRP A 57 -6.74 -8.79 -4.24
CA TRP A 57 -5.57 -9.49 -4.72
C TRP A 57 -5.59 -9.64 -6.25
N ASN A 58 -6.74 -9.53 -6.88
CA ASN A 58 -7.09 -9.49 -8.28
C ASN A 58 -7.66 -8.10 -8.66
N GLY A 59 -7.08 -7.02 -8.22
CA GLY A 59 -6.96 -5.92 -9.16
C GLY A 59 -6.33 -6.61 -10.37
N PRO A 60 -6.85 -6.46 -11.63
CA PRO A 60 -6.12 -7.01 -12.75
C PRO A 60 -4.70 -6.50 -12.57
N ALA A 61 -3.75 -7.41 -12.33
CA ALA A 61 -2.35 -7.09 -12.50
C ALA A 61 -2.35 -6.33 -13.82
N PRO A 62 -1.81 -5.11 -13.93
CA PRO A 62 -1.83 -4.39 -15.17
C PRO A 62 -1.31 -5.37 -16.18
N SER A 63 -2.24 -5.97 -16.93
CA SER A 63 -1.88 -6.97 -17.93
C SER A 63 -0.93 -6.23 -18.82
N PRO A 64 0.34 -6.63 -18.92
CA PRO A 64 1.29 -5.88 -19.70
C PRO A 64 0.66 -5.66 -21.07
N PRO A 65 0.79 -4.47 -21.67
CA PRO A 65 0.09 -4.15 -22.91
C PRO A 65 0.25 -5.27 -23.92
N ARG A 66 -0.84 -5.69 -24.53
CA ARG A 66 -0.79 -6.78 -25.52
C ARG A 66 0.20 -6.41 -26.60
N PRO A 67 1.08 -7.32 -27.02
CA PRO A 67 2.02 -7.05 -28.09
C PRO A 67 1.29 -6.53 -29.32
N LEU A 68 1.76 -5.46 -29.95
CA LEU A 68 1.18 -4.87 -31.15
C LEU A 68 1.34 -5.73 -32.38
N THR A 69 2.28 -6.69 -32.33
CA THR A 69 2.59 -7.59 -33.44
C THR A 69 2.07 -8.98 -33.17
N SER A 70 1.66 -9.69 -34.22
CA SER A 70 1.18 -11.08 -34.18
C SER A 70 2.19 -12.04 -33.52
N PHE A 71 1.67 -13.06 -32.87
CA PHE A 71 2.46 -14.20 -32.40
C PHE A 71 2.44 -15.29 -33.49
N VAL A 72 3.57 -15.44 -34.20
CA VAL A 72 3.68 -16.36 -35.34
C VAL A 72 4.27 -17.69 -34.88
N GLY A 73 3.64 -18.79 -35.26
CA GLY A 73 4.15 -20.14 -35.04
C GLY A 73 4.10 -20.63 -33.60
N ARG A 74 5.02 -21.57 -33.29
CA ARG A 74 5.26 -22.16 -31.96
C ARG A 74 4.05 -22.81 -31.30
N ARG A 75 3.14 -23.38 -32.09
CA ARG A 75 1.94 -24.02 -31.55
C ARG A 75 2.28 -25.21 -30.64
N GLN A 76 3.30 -26.01 -31.02
CA GLN A 76 3.74 -27.16 -30.23
C GLN A 76 4.44 -26.71 -28.93
N GLU A 77 5.34 -25.74 -29.00
CA GLU A 77 6.05 -25.22 -27.83
C GLU A 77 5.06 -24.56 -26.85
N ARG A 78 4.07 -23.82 -27.37
CA ARG A 78 3.02 -23.19 -26.56
C ARG A 78 2.20 -24.24 -25.82
N ALA A 79 1.72 -25.28 -26.53
CA ALA A 79 0.97 -26.38 -25.94
C ALA A 79 1.82 -27.16 -24.92
N GLY A 80 3.07 -27.49 -25.28
CA GLY A 80 3.99 -28.22 -24.40
C GLY A 80 4.39 -27.43 -23.16
N LEU A 81 4.51 -26.10 -23.26
CA LEU A 81 4.77 -25.25 -22.11
C LEU A 81 3.53 -25.16 -21.21
N ALA A 82 2.33 -25.04 -21.75
CA ALA A 82 1.08 -25.11 -21.03
C ALA A 82 0.93 -26.43 -20.25
N GLU A 83 1.25 -27.57 -20.89
CA GLU A 83 1.27 -28.88 -20.23
C GLU A 83 2.34 -28.96 -19.13
N ALA A 84 3.53 -28.40 -19.38
CA ALA A 84 4.58 -28.32 -18.37
C ALA A 84 4.15 -27.53 -17.13
N LEU A 85 3.44 -26.42 -17.31
CA LEU A 85 2.88 -25.61 -16.22
C LEU A 85 1.84 -26.36 -15.39
N LEU A 86 1.09 -27.27 -15.99
CA LEU A 86 0.11 -28.09 -15.26
C LEU A 86 0.75 -29.25 -14.51
N SER A 87 1.95 -29.73 -14.93
CA SER A 87 2.61 -30.88 -14.35
C SER A 87 3.77 -30.56 -13.40
N ALA A 88 4.42 -29.41 -13.53
CA ALA A 88 5.55 -28.99 -12.68
C ALA A 88 5.24 -27.71 -11.91
N ARG A 89 5.83 -27.58 -10.73
CA ARG A 89 5.64 -26.41 -9.88
C ARG A 89 6.50 -25.21 -10.29
N VAL A 90 7.69 -25.48 -10.84
CA VAL A 90 8.59 -24.46 -11.36
C VAL A 90 8.98 -24.82 -12.77
N VAL A 91 8.69 -23.95 -13.72
CA VAL A 91 9.04 -24.10 -15.13
C VAL A 91 9.90 -22.92 -15.56
N SER A 92 11.13 -23.21 -16.02
CA SER A 92 12.06 -22.20 -16.51
C SER A 92 12.13 -22.25 -18.02
N VAL A 93 11.67 -21.23 -18.70
CA VAL A 93 11.81 -21.05 -20.14
C VAL A 93 13.22 -20.53 -20.42
N VAL A 94 14.08 -21.40 -20.89
CA VAL A 94 15.51 -21.14 -21.07
C VAL A 94 15.88 -21.08 -22.55
N GLY A 95 16.57 -20.01 -22.95
CA GLY A 95 17.01 -19.86 -24.32
C GLY A 95 17.80 -18.57 -24.56
N PRO A 96 18.36 -18.39 -25.78
CA PRO A 96 19.14 -17.20 -26.11
C PRO A 96 18.29 -15.91 -26.06
N GLY A 97 18.97 -14.75 -25.99
CA GLY A 97 18.32 -13.45 -26.18
C GLY A 97 17.61 -13.41 -27.54
N GLY A 98 16.48 -12.73 -27.62
CA GLY A 98 15.75 -12.61 -28.89
C GLY A 98 15.02 -13.87 -29.38
N ALA A 99 15.08 -14.98 -28.63
CA ALA A 99 14.35 -16.22 -28.98
C ALA A 99 12.83 -16.14 -28.74
N GLY A 100 12.32 -15.05 -28.16
CA GLY A 100 10.90 -14.88 -27.90
C GLY A 100 10.40 -15.60 -26.65
N LYS A 101 11.26 -15.85 -25.66
CA LYS A 101 10.91 -16.49 -24.37
C LYS A 101 9.74 -15.84 -23.67
N THR A 102 9.82 -14.54 -23.45
CA THR A 102 8.77 -13.74 -22.82
C THR A 102 7.43 -13.85 -23.53
N ARG A 103 7.43 -13.77 -24.88
CA ARG A 103 6.21 -13.88 -25.68
C ARG A 103 5.59 -15.27 -25.60
N LEU A 104 6.42 -16.32 -25.63
CA LEU A 104 5.96 -17.71 -25.49
C LEU A 104 5.43 -17.97 -24.06
N ALA A 105 6.13 -17.50 -23.03
CA ALA A 105 5.72 -17.64 -21.64
C ALA A 105 4.36 -17.00 -21.38
N ARG A 106 4.16 -15.76 -21.86
CA ARG A 106 2.86 -15.06 -21.77
C ARG A 106 1.75 -15.80 -22.50
N ALA A 107 2.00 -16.19 -23.75
CA ALA A 107 1.00 -16.91 -24.55
C ALA A 107 0.59 -18.24 -23.91
N ALA A 108 1.52 -18.97 -23.32
CA ALA A 108 1.24 -20.22 -22.61
C ALA A 108 0.53 -19.97 -21.25
N ALA A 109 0.86 -18.90 -20.54
CA ALA A 109 0.18 -18.51 -19.32
C ALA A 109 -1.28 -18.11 -19.58
N ASP A 110 -1.53 -17.37 -20.68
CA ASP A 110 -2.88 -17.02 -21.12
C ASP A 110 -3.73 -18.28 -21.41
N ASP A 111 -3.14 -19.34 -21.99
CA ASP A 111 -3.85 -20.60 -22.29
C ASP A 111 -4.31 -21.38 -21.05
N VAL A 112 -3.67 -21.16 -19.91
CA VAL A 112 -3.94 -21.90 -18.67
C VAL A 112 -4.56 -21.02 -17.58
N THR A 113 -4.89 -19.78 -17.88
CA THR A 113 -5.42 -18.79 -16.88
C THR A 113 -6.61 -19.34 -16.11
N ASP A 114 -7.53 -20.06 -16.76
CA ASP A 114 -8.71 -20.67 -16.11
C ASP A 114 -8.36 -21.73 -15.04
N ARG A 115 -7.12 -22.22 -15.03
CA ARG A 115 -6.63 -23.19 -14.04
C ARG A 115 -6.07 -22.53 -12.78
N PHE A 116 -5.93 -21.21 -12.80
CA PHE A 116 -5.38 -20.42 -11.70
C PHE A 116 -6.38 -19.38 -11.21
N PRO A 117 -7.44 -19.81 -10.52
CA PRO A 117 -8.51 -18.91 -10.07
C PRO A 117 -8.04 -17.86 -9.08
N ALA A 118 -6.91 -18.04 -8.41
CA ALA A 118 -6.29 -17.04 -7.56
C ALA A 118 -5.52 -15.96 -8.33
N GLY A 119 -5.30 -16.16 -9.64
CA GLY A 119 -4.72 -15.17 -10.55
C GLY A 119 -3.42 -15.62 -11.23
N VAL A 120 -3.05 -14.85 -12.26
CA VAL A 120 -1.77 -14.94 -12.98
C VAL A 120 -1.08 -13.59 -12.81
N TRP A 121 0.04 -13.55 -12.10
CA TRP A 121 0.82 -12.34 -11.86
C TRP A 121 2.09 -12.33 -12.70
N HIS A 122 2.46 -11.13 -13.15
CA HIS A 122 3.64 -10.94 -13.98
C HIS A 122 4.57 -9.91 -13.34
N ALA A 123 5.79 -10.33 -13.02
CA ALA A 123 6.86 -9.46 -12.54
C ALA A 123 7.98 -9.40 -13.58
N ASP A 124 8.25 -8.23 -14.14
CA ASP A 124 9.42 -7.96 -14.96
C ASP A 124 10.59 -7.55 -14.04
N LEU A 125 11.67 -8.32 -14.05
CA LEU A 125 12.83 -8.11 -13.20
C LEU A 125 13.94 -7.29 -13.87
N VAL A 126 13.77 -6.84 -15.11
CA VAL A 126 14.75 -5.97 -15.79
C VAL A 126 15.14 -4.74 -14.97
N PRO A 127 14.19 -4.03 -14.32
CA PRO A 127 14.52 -2.84 -13.55
C PRO A 127 15.20 -3.10 -12.20
N VAL A 128 15.30 -4.35 -11.78
CA VAL A 128 15.84 -4.74 -10.47
C VAL A 128 17.35 -4.85 -10.55
N GLY A 129 18.08 -3.90 -9.97
CA GLY A 129 19.54 -3.78 -10.11
C GLY A 129 20.38 -4.68 -9.20
N ASP A 130 19.84 -5.13 -8.05
CA ASP A 130 20.54 -6.00 -7.10
C ASP A 130 19.57 -6.98 -6.42
N GLY A 131 20.11 -8.10 -5.91
CA GLY A 131 19.34 -9.21 -5.35
C GLY A 131 18.61 -8.94 -4.02
N ALA A 132 18.54 -7.71 -3.55
CA ALA A 132 17.79 -7.36 -2.35
C ALA A 132 16.40 -6.74 -2.66
N ALA A 133 16.11 -6.49 -3.93
CA ALA A 133 14.88 -5.82 -4.38
C ALA A 133 13.92 -6.73 -5.16
N GLU A 134 14.31 -7.97 -5.48
CA GLU A 134 13.49 -8.90 -6.28
C GLU A 134 12.20 -9.29 -5.56
N ALA A 135 12.27 -9.59 -4.26
CA ALA A 135 11.09 -9.91 -3.47
C ALA A 135 10.10 -8.74 -3.40
N ALA A 136 10.61 -7.51 -3.32
CA ALA A 136 9.79 -6.31 -3.32
C ALA A 136 9.15 -6.07 -4.71
N ALA A 137 9.87 -6.32 -5.80
CA ALA A 137 9.33 -6.23 -7.15
C ALA A 137 8.23 -7.27 -7.39
N VAL A 138 8.43 -8.50 -6.91
CA VAL A 138 7.41 -9.56 -6.97
C VAL A 138 6.20 -9.19 -6.12
N ALA A 139 6.40 -8.67 -4.90
CA ALA A 139 5.32 -8.23 -4.05
C ALA A 139 4.49 -7.11 -4.70
N ALA A 140 5.15 -6.12 -5.29
CA ALA A 140 4.48 -5.05 -6.03
C ALA A 140 3.66 -5.59 -7.20
N ALA A 141 4.24 -6.52 -7.98
CA ALA A 141 3.54 -7.16 -9.10
C ALA A 141 2.33 -8.00 -8.65
N CYS A 142 2.41 -8.62 -7.47
CA CYS A 142 1.31 -9.37 -6.87
C CYS A 142 0.29 -8.47 -6.15
N GLY A 143 0.53 -7.15 -6.05
CA GLY A 143 -0.31 -6.26 -5.26
C GLY A 143 -0.23 -6.51 -3.75
N VAL A 144 0.85 -7.13 -3.29
CA VAL A 144 1.09 -7.47 -1.88
C VAL A 144 1.60 -6.25 -1.14
N ALA A 145 0.84 -5.84 -0.14
CA ALA A 145 1.25 -4.75 0.74
C ALA A 145 2.37 -5.18 1.70
N ASP A 146 3.28 -4.27 1.99
CA ASP A 146 4.35 -4.50 2.96
C ASP A 146 3.80 -4.38 4.39
N LEU A 147 4.03 -5.40 5.21
CA LEU A 147 3.55 -5.43 6.59
C LEU A 147 4.69 -5.05 7.55
N PRO A 148 4.46 -4.13 8.51
CA PRO A 148 5.47 -3.72 9.48
C PRO A 148 6.05 -4.89 10.28
N GLY A 149 7.37 -4.92 10.43
CA GLY A 149 8.07 -5.90 11.26
C GLY A 149 8.18 -7.32 10.66
N ARG A 150 7.82 -7.50 9.37
CA ARG A 150 7.94 -8.80 8.69
C ARG A 150 8.79 -8.74 7.45
N ASP A 151 9.45 -9.85 7.18
CA ASP A 151 10.15 -10.06 5.94
C ASP A 151 9.15 -10.08 4.77
N ILE A 152 9.45 -9.37 3.69
CA ILE A 152 8.61 -9.27 2.51
C ILE A 152 8.30 -10.64 1.90
N GLU A 153 9.22 -11.59 2.03
CA GLU A 153 9.04 -12.95 1.56
C GLU A 153 7.99 -13.70 2.39
N ASP A 154 7.94 -13.48 3.72
CA ASP A 154 6.88 -14.03 4.57
C ASP A 154 5.51 -13.45 4.23
N VAL A 155 5.47 -12.17 3.88
CA VAL A 155 4.25 -11.50 3.45
C VAL A 155 3.79 -12.05 2.11
N LEU A 156 4.70 -12.26 1.15
CA LEU A 156 4.42 -12.93 -0.11
C LEU A 156 3.86 -14.34 0.08
N VAL A 157 4.49 -15.15 0.94
CA VAL A 157 4.04 -16.52 1.25
C VAL A 157 2.61 -16.54 1.77
N ARG A 158 2.30 -15.68 2.73
CA ARG A 158 0.95 -15.63 3.31
C ARG A 158 -0.09 -15.12 2.33
N GLY A 159 0.28 -14.11 1.58
CA GLY A 159 -0.58 -13.54 0.61
C GLY A 159 -0.88 -14.49 -0.55
N LEU A 160 0.09 -15.16 -1.12
CA LEU A 160 -0.13 -16.20 -2.13
C LEU A 160 -0.94 -17.38 -1.56
N GLY A 161 -0.73 -17.70 -0.27
CA GLY A 161 -1.48 -18.73 0.43
C GLY A 161 -1.43 -20.08 -0.28
N ASP A 162 -2.35 -20.99 0.09
CA ASP A 162 -2.47 -22.31 -0.54
C ASP A 162 -3.58 -22.33 -1.60
N ARG A 163 -3.55 -21.35 -2.52
CA ARG A 163 -4.52 -21.22 -3.62
C ARG A 163 -3.85 -21.45 -4.97
N PRO A 164 -4.55 -22.04 -5.97
CA PRO A 164 -4.00 -22.21 -7.31
C PRO A 164 -3.69 -20.85 -7.95
N ALA A 165 -2.41 -20.53 -8.07
CA ALA A 165 -1.87 -19.28 -8.57
C ALA A 165 -0.69 -19.51 -9.51
N LEU A 166 -0.50 -18.62 -10.50
CA LEU A 166 0.64 -18.61 -11.39
C LEU A 166 1.42 -17.31 -11.26
N LEU A 167 2.71 -17.41 -10.95
CA LEU A 167 3.64 -16.29 -10.92
C LEU A 167 4.58 -16.37 -12.11
N LEU A 168 4.51 -15.39 -13.02
CA LEU A 168 5.43 -15.25 -14.15
C LEU A 168 6.53 -14.24 -13.78
N LEU A 169 7.78 -14.73 -13.72
CA LEU A 169 8.98 -13.93 -13.50
C LEU A 169 9.74 -13.78 -14.81
N ASP A 170 9.87 -12.57 -15.32
CA ASP A 170 10.50 -12.31 -16.61
C ASP A 170 11.90 -11.70 -16.43
N ASN A 171 12.84 -12.10 -17.30
CA ASN A 171 14.23 -11.61 -17.33
C ASN A 171 15.07 -11.90 -16.07
N CYS A 172 15.02 -13.14 -15.58
CA CYS A 172 15.72 -13.53 -14.34
C CYS A 172 17.25 -13.69 -14.49
N GLU A 173 17.83 -13.49 -15.68
CA GLU A 173 19.22 -13.83 -15.98
C GLU A 173 20.29 -13.09 -15.18
N HIS A 174 20.00 -11.89 -14.69
CA HIS A 174 20.93 -11.08 -13.88
C HIS A 174 20.76 -11.29 -12.37
N LEU A 175 19.66 -11.95 -11.95
CA LEU A 175 19.32 -12.21 -10.55
C LEU A 175 19.17 -13.70 -10.22
N VAL A 176 19.82 -14.59 -10.99
CA VAL A 176 19.61 -16.05 -10.90
C VAL A 176 19.65 -16.58 -9.47
N ASN A 177 20.65 -16.21 -8.69
CA ASN A 177 20.82 -16.71 -7.32
C ASN A 177 19.72 -16.17 -6.38
N ALA A 178 19.40 -14.88 -6.44
CA ALA A 178 18.39 -14.27 -5.60
C ALA A 178 17.00 -14.81 -5.93
N VAL A 179 16.66 -14.88 -7.21
CA VAL A 179 15.39 -15.47 -7.69
C VAL A 179 15.29 -16.95 -7.30
N ALA A 180 16.39 -17.71 -7.33
CA ALA A 180 16.38 -19.12 -6.92
C ALA A 180 15.97 -19.26 -5.44
N VAL A 181 16.57 -18.48 -4.55
CA VAL A 181 16.24 -18.48 -3.12
C VAL A 181 14.78 -18.09 -2.89
N LEU A 182 14.33 -17.01 -3.52
CA LEU A 182 12.93 -16.56 -3.42
C LEU A 182 11.94 -17.62 -3.92
N VAL A 183 12.17 -18.20 -5.11
CA VAL A 183 11.30 -19.23 -5.69
C VAL A 183 11.26 -20.49 -4.83
N GLU A 184 12.40 -20.92 -4.29
CA GLU A 184 12.48 -22.09 -3.38
C GLU A 184 11.61 -21.85 -2.13
N ARG A 185 11.71 -20.69 -1.52
CA ARG A 185 10.91 -20.32 -0.34
C ARG A 185 9.42 -20.25 -0.66
N LEU A 186 9.04 -19.55 -1.72
CA LEU A 186 7.64 -19.40 -2.11
C LEU A 186 6.99 -20.76 -2.44
N VAL A 187 7.67 -21.59 -3.23
CA VAL A 187 7.15 -22.90 -3.64
C VAL A 187 7.12 -23.88 -2.46
N SER A 188 8.05 -23.79 -1.51
CA SER A 188 8.03 -24.64 -0.31
C SER A 188 6.88 -24.30 0.62
N ALA A 189 6.53 -23.03 0.72
CA ALA A 189 5.49 -22.55 1.63
C ALA A 189 4.07 -22.57 1.02
N CYS A 190 3.94 -22.37 -0.31
CA CYS A 190 2.66 -22.28 -1.01
C CYS A 190 2.41 -23.51 -1.86
N GLY A 191 1.63 -24.50 -1.37
CA GLY A 191 1.42 -25.81 -2.00
C GLY A 191 0.84 -25.77 -3.42
N GLN A 192 0.00 -24.78 -3.72
CA GLN A 192 -0.70 -24.62 -4.99
C GLN A 192 -0.07 -23.59 -5.94
N LEU A 193 0.99 -22.89 -5.51
CA LEU A 193 1.69 -21.94 -6.35
C LEU A 193 2.47 -22.63 -7.45
N ARG A 194 2.38 -22.10 -8.67
CA ARG A 194 3.25 -22.43 -9.80
C ARG A 194 4.03 -21.21 -10.23
N VAL A 195 5.27 -21.44 -10.62
CA VAL A 195 6.17 -20.38 -11.07
C VAL A 195 6.60 -20.68 -12.50
N LEU A 196 6.39 -19.72 -13.38
CA LEU A 196 6.93 -19.68 -14.72
C LEU A 196 7.98 -18.59 -14.80
N LEU A 197 9.16 -18.90 -15.24
CA LEU A 197 10.20 -17.88 -15.37
C LEU A 197 10.89 -17.91 -16.72
N THR A 198 11.42 -16.78 -17.15
CA THR A 198 12.25 -16.67 -18.34
C THR A 198 13.66 -16.26 -17.96
N SER A 199 14.65 -16.96 -18.55
CA SER A 199 16.06 -16.68 -18.29
C SER A 199 16.93 -17.19 -19.43
N ARG A 200 18.21 -16.78 -19.48
CA ARG A 200 19.23 -17.37 -20.36
C ARG A 200 19.81 -18.68 -19.79
N SER A 201 19.74 -18.85 -18.48
CA SER A 201 20.24 -20.02 -17.75
C SER A 201 19.17 -20.53 -16.78
N ARG A 202 19.33 -21.79 -16.34
CA ARG A 202 18.49 -22.36 -15.30
C ARG A 202 18.79 -21.74 -13.94
N LEU A 203 17.81 -21.75 -13.04
CA LEU A 203 17.99 -21.43 -11.62
C LEU A 203 18.78 -22.54 -10.87
N ALA A 204 18.88 -23.72 -11.47
CA ALA A 204 19.51 -24.90 -10.89
C ALA A 204 18.82 -25.45 -9.63
N LEU A 205 17.51 -25.24 -9.48
CA LEU A 205 16.71 -25.83 -8.42
C LEU A 205 16.41 -27.33 -8.70
N PRO A 206 16.40 -28.20 -7.66
CA PRO A 206 16.16 -29.63 -7.84
C PRO A 206 14.82 -29.99 -8.47
N PHE A 207 13.79 -29.18 -8.24
CA PHE A 207 12.42 -29.36 -8.71
C PHE A 207 12.08 -28.49 -9.93
N GLU A 208 13.10 -27.84 -10.53
CA GLU A 208 12.95 -27.00 -11.73
C GLU A 208 12.81 -27.84 -12.99
N ARG A 209 11.73 -27.65 -13.74
CA ARG A 209 11.57 -28.18 -15.09
C ARG A 209 12.06 -27.13 -16.10
N ALA A 210 13.21 -27.40 -16.72
CA ALA A 210 13.74 -26.51 -17.75
C ALA A 210 13.04 -26.80 -19.10
N TYR A 211 12.38 -25.78 -19.65
CA TYR A 211 11.80 -25.79 -20.99
C TYR A 211 12.70 -25.00 -21.95
N ARG A 212 13.40 -25.70 -22.82
CA ARG A 212 14.36 -25.06 -23.73
C ARG A 212 13.66 -24.51 -24.97
N VAL A 213 13.89 -23.22 -25.24
CA VAL A 213 13.36 -22.50 -26.39
C VAL A 213 14.51 -22.12 -27.32
N GLY A 214 14.41 -22.60 -28.55
CA GLY A 214 15.35 -22.28 -29.62
C GLY A 214 14.81 -21.22 -30.58
N GLY A 215 15.38 -21.21 -31.80
CA GLY A 215 14.81 -20.51 -32.95
C GLY A 215 13.47 -21.12 -33.37
N LEU A 216 12.74 -20.38 -34.20
CA LEU A 216 11.52 -20.88 -34.86
C LEU A 216 11.83 -22.06 -35.78
N SER A 217 10.83 -22.91 -36.03
CA SER A 217 10.90 -23.89 -37.12
C SER A 217 11.08 -23.18 -38.47
N ASP A 218 11.64 -23.86 -39.47
CA ASP A 218 11.86 -23.26 -40.80
C ASP A 218 10.58 -22.66 -41.38
N GLY A 219 9.44 -23.33 -41.19
CA GLY A 219 8.14 -22.85 -41.66
C GLY A 219 7.64 -21.61 -40.91
N ASP A 220 7.77 -21.63 -39.57
CA ASP A 220 7.36 -20.48 -38.74
C ASP A 220 8.31 -19.28 -38.92
N ALA A 221 9.61 -19.53 -39.07
CA ALA A 221 10.63 -18.53 -39.35
C ALA A 221 10.37 -17.80 -40.67
N LEU A 222 10.08 -18.58 -41.72
CA LEU A 222 9.72 -18.01 -43.02
C LEU A 222 8.41 -17.23 -42.96
N ALA A 223 7.39 -17.75 -42.26
CA ALA A 223 6.13 -17.08 -42.10
C ALA A 223 6.30 -15.72 -41.37
N LEU A 224 7.13 -15.70 -40.32
CA LEU A 224 7.46 -14.46 -39.62
C LEU A 224 8.20 -13.47 -40.51
N PHE A 225 9.20 -13.93 -41.24
CA PHE A 225 10.01 -13.08 -42.13
C PHE A 225 9.13 -12.44 -43.20
N VAL A 226 8.28 -13.23 -43.86
CA VAL A 226 7.37 -12.73 -44.90
C VAL A 226 6.38 -11.72 -44.33
N GLU A 227 5.77 -12.05 -43.20
CA GLU A 227 4.82 -11.13 -42.55
C GLU A 227 5.45 -9.76 -42.20
N ARG A 228 6.66 -9.79 -41.61
CA ARG A 228 7.38 -8.57 -41.25
C ARG A 228 7.91 -7.79 -42.44
N ALA A 229 8.35 -8.51 -43.48
CA ALA A 229 8.79 -7.88 -44.73
C ALA A 229 7.64 -7.15 -45.42
N VAL A 230 6.48 -7.79 -45.52
CA VAL A 230 5.26 -7.18 -46.10
C VAL A 230 4.81 -5.96 -45.27
N ALA A 231 4.83 -6.09 -43.93
CA ALA A 231 4.49 -4.97 -43.03
C ALA A 231 5.47 -3.77 -43.17
N ALA A 232 6.75 -4.07 -43.53
CA ALA A 232 7.75 -3.04 -43.79
C ALA A 232 7.66 -2.43 -45.23
N GLY A 233 6.73 -2.87 -46.05
CA GLY A 233 6.52 -2.36 -47.40
C GLY A 233 7.16 -3.18 -48.51
N TRP A 234 7.70 -4.38 -48.21
CA TRP A 234 8.17 -5.30 -49.26
C TRP A 234 6.98 -5.96 -49.97
N PRO A 235 6.95 -6.04 -51.29
CA PRO A 235 5.87 -6.72 -51.99
C PRO A 235 5.77 -8.22 -51.61
N ALA A 236 4.56 -8.76 -51.68
CA ALA A 236 4.35 -10.19 -51.44
C ALA A 236 5.36 -11.03 -52.20
N PRO A 237 6.13 -11.93 -51.55
CA PRO A 237 7.23 -12.66 -52.20
C PRO A 237 6.69 -13.63 -53.23
N THR A 238 7.42 -13.75 -54.33
CA THR A 238 7.17 -14.76 -55.38
C THR A 238 7.64 -16.13 -54.91
N SER A 239 7.16 -17.21 -55.57
CA SER A 239 7.57 -18.57 -55.26
C SER A 239 9.09 -18.81 -55.42
N ALA A 240 9.75 -18.04 -56.31
CA ALA A 240 11.20 -18.06 -56.50
C ALA A 240 12.00 -17.39 -55.37
N GLN A 241 11.40 -16.46 -54.63
CA GLN A 241 12.04 -15.74 -53.52
C GLN A 241 11.95 -16.49 -52.18
N LEU A 242 10.91 -17.30 -51.98
CA LEU A 242 10.68 -18.01 -50.72
C LEU A 242 11.86 -18.92 -50.29
N PRO A 243 12.52 -19.71 -51.17
CA PRO A 243 13.68 -20.50 -50.78
C PRO A 243 14.84 -19.63 -50.22
N ARG A 244 15.12 -18.51 -50.87
CA ARG A 244 16.17 -17.57 -50.43
C ARG A 244 15.83 -16.94 -49.07
N MET A 245 14.59 -16.56 -48.89
CA MET A 245 14.10 -16.06 -47.57
C MET A 245 14.24 -17.15 -46.50
N ALA A 246 13.97 -18.41 -46.82
CA ALA A 246 14.18 -19.52 -45.89
C ALA A 246 15.67 -19.75 -45.57
N GLU A 247 16.59 -19.50 -46.53
CA GLU A 247 18.03 -19.54 -46.28
C GLU A 247 18.48 -18.43 -45.35
N ILE A 248 17.98 -17.19 -45.52
CA ILE A 248 18.20 -16.11 -44.62
C ILE A 248 17.73 -16.46 -43.18
N CYS A 249 16.53 -17.01 -43.04
CA CYS A 249 16.00 -17.42 -41.74
C CYS A 249 16.90 -18.50 -41.08
N ARG A 250 17.42 -19.47 -41.85
CA ARG A 250 18.36 -20.48 -41.33
C ARG A 250 19.70 -19.86 -40.91
N ALA A 251 20.23 -18.93 -41.70
CA ALA A 251 21.45 -18.19 -41.36
C ALA A 251 21.31 -17.37 -40.06
N LEU A 252 20.09 -16.94 -39.74
CA LEU A 252 19.71 -16.26 -38.50
C LEU A 252 19.33 -17.22 -37.36
N ASP A 253 19.63 -18.51 -37.46
CA ASP A 253 19.28 -19.59 -36.51
C ASP A 253 17.78 -19.65 -36.15
N GLY A 254 16.90 -19.11 -37.00
CA GLY A 254 15.47 -18.98 -36.73
C GLY A 254 15.12 -18.04 -35.58
N LEU A 255 16.02 -17.17 -35.15
CA LEU A 255 15.79 -16.28 -34.02
C LEU A 255 14.80 -15.17 -34.39
N PRO A 256 13.61 -15.06 -33.69
CA PRO A 256 12.57 -14.12 -34.08
C PRO A 256 13.06 -12.66 -34.21
N LEU A 257 13.81 -12.18 -33.24
CA LEU A 257 14.30 -10.78 -33.26
C LEU A 257 15.27 -10.55 -34.40
N ALA A 258 16.15 -11.51 -34.68
CA ALA A 258 17.09 -11.44 -35.82
C ALA A 258 16.33 -11.41 -37.15
N ILE A 259 15.31 -12.27 -37.30
CA ILE A 259 14.42 -12.30 -38.45
C ILE A 259 13.67 -10.99 -38.64
N GLU A 260 13.11 -10.41 -37.58
CA GLU A 260 12.41 -9.13 -37.62
C GLU A 260 13.34 -7.97 -38.05
N LEU A 261 14.57 -7.93 -37.54
CA LEU A 261 15.58 -6.93 -37.91
C LEU A 261 16.01 -7.07 -39.39
N ALA A 262 16.15 -8.29 -39.88
CA ALA A 262 16.51 -8.55 -41.29
C ALA A 262 15.34 -8.25 -42.23
N ALA A 263 14.11 -8.60 -41.89
CA ALA A 263 12.92 -8.38 -42.71
C ALA A 263 12.67 -6.87 -42.97
N VAL A 264 12.87 -6.01 -41.97
CA VAL A 264 12.73 -4.54 -42.11
C VAL A 264 13.73 -3.95 -43.08
N ARG A 265 14.85 -4.64 -43.37
CA ARG A 265 15.88 -4.16 -44.31
C ARG A 265 15.58 -4.49 -45.77
N LEU A 266 14.65 -5.39 -46.04
CA LEU A 266 14.33 -5.78 -47.38
C LEU A 266 13.92 -4.65 -48.34
N PRO A 267 13.08 -3.67 -47.91
CA PRO A 267 12.71 -2.57 -48.79
C PRO A 267 13.87 -1.71 -49.24
N SER A 268 14.89 -1.57 -48.38
CA SER A 268 16.07 -0.72 -48.67
C SER A 268 17.23 -1.43 -49.35
N LEU A 269 17.46 -2.73 -49.04
CA LEU A 269 18.64 -3.49 -49.51
C LEU A 269 18.33 -4.56 -50.52
N GLY A 270 17.07 -4.96 -50.66
CA GLY A 270 16.68 -6.14 -51.40
C GLY A 270 17.21 -7.47 -50.81
N LEU A 271 16.83 -8.61 -51.41
CA LEU A 271 17.29 -9.91 -50.93
C LEU A 271 18.81 -10.04 -51.05
N ASP A 272 19.38 -9.60 -52.14
CA ASP A 272 20.84 -9.69 -52.38
C ASP A 272 21.63 -8.92 -51.32
N GLY A 273 21.19 -7.70 -50.97
CA GLY A 273 21.86 -6.88 -49.97
C GLY A 273 21.75 -7.46 -48.54
N VAL A 274 20.62 -8.12 -48.21
CA VAL A 274 20.47 -8.80 -46.92
C VAL A 274 21.36 -10.04 -46.86
N GLU A 275 21.40 -10.89 -47.91
CA GLU A 275 22.28 -12.07 -47.99
C GLU A 275 23.75 -11.72 -47.90
N GLN A 276 24.21 -10.70 -48.67
CA GLN A 276 25.61 -10.23 -48.65
C GLN A 276 25.97 -9.67 -47.28
N GLY A 277 25.07 -8.91 -46.68
CA GLY A 277 25.26 -8.35 -45.32
C GLY A 277 25.52 -9.42 -44.29
N LEU A 278 24.72 -10.49 -44.30
CA LEU A 278 24.89 -11.61 -43.38
C LEU A 278 26.16 -12.42 -43.62
N THR A 279 26.53 -12.64 -44.92
CA THR A 279 27.72 -13.40 -45.29
C THR A 279 29.01 -12.67 -44.93
N ASN A 280 29.10 -11.36 -45.15
CA ASN A 280 30.29 -10.54 -44.87
C ASN A 280 30.57 -10.42 -43.36
N HIS A 281 29.52 -10.36 -42.52
CA HIS A 281 29.69 -10.30 -41.08
C HIS A 281 30.08 -11.62 -40.44
N ALA A 282 29.57 -12.76 -40.92
CA ALA A 282 29.96 -14.09 -40.47
C ALA A 282 31.45 -14.39 -40.67
N SER A 283 32.09 -13.82 -41.72
CA SER A 283 33.49 -14.04 -42.03
C SER A 283 34.46 -13.20 -41.15
N LEU A 284 34.07 -12.08 -40.63
CA LEU A 284 34.92 -11.18 -39.81
C LEU A 284 35.08 -11.62 -38.35
N LEU A 285 34.16 -12.43 -37.83
CA LEU A 285 34.10 -12.82 -36.41
C LEU A 285 34.62 -14.21 -36.09
N THR A 286 35.14 -14.94 -37.05
CA THR A 286 35.73 -16.29 -36.86
C THR A 286 37.01 -16.30 -36.02
N ALA A 287 37.59 -15.13 -35.70
CA ALA A 287 38.91 -14.99 -35.07
C ALA A 287 38.94 -14.95 -33.54
N GLY A 288 37.80 -14.96 -32.84
CA GLY A 288 37.88 -14.94 -31.38
C GLY A 288 36.51 -15.04 -30.73
N ALA A 289 36.22 -16.10 -30.03
CA ALA A 289 35.60 -16.07 -28.74
C ALA A 289 34.68 -17.25 -28.41
N ARG A 290 34.59 -17.51 -27.14
CA ARG A 290 33.92 -18.57 -26.40
C ARG A 290 32.37 -18.49 -26.37
N LEU A 291 31.71 -17.84 -27.37
CA LEU A 291 30.23 -17.70 -27.40
C LEU A 291 29.56 -18.90 -28.05
N ARG A 292 28.39 -19.28 -27.57
CA ARG A 292 27.57 -20.36 -28.21
C ARG A 292 27.07 -19.87 -29.58
N PRO A 293 26.91 -20.76 -30.60
CA PRO A 293 26.56 -20.38 -31.98
C PRO A 293 25.33 -19.43 -32.07
N ARG A 294 24.25 -19.72 -31.32
CA ARG A 294 23.02 -18.91 -31.32
C ARG A 294 23.15 -17.53 -30.71
N GLN A 295 24.07 -17.30 -29.75
CA GLN A 295 24.35 -15.97 -29.22
C GLN A 295 25.16 -15.14 -30.20
N ARG A 296 25.99 -15.82 -31.01
CA ARG A 296 26.78 -15.23 -32.06
C ARG A 296 25.89 -14.66 -33.18
N SER A 297 24.92 -15.42 -33.66
CA SER A 297 23.97 -14.99 -34.70
C SER A 297 23.17 -13.73 -34.30
N MET A 298 22.71 -13.63 -33.05
CA MET A 298 22.02 -12.42 -32.60
C MET A 298 22.94 -11.21 -32.52
N GLN A 299 24.15 -11.38 -32.00
CA GLN A 299 25.12 -10.28 -31.92
C GLN A 299 25.55 -9.85 -33.33
N GLU A 300 25.78 -10.78 -34.23
CA GLU A 300 26.12 -10.50 -35.63
C GLU A 300 25.00 -9.70 -36.32
N THR A 301 23.73 -10.06 -36.08
CA THR A 301 22.59 -9.35 -36.66
C THR A 301 22.46 -7.92 -36.07
N LEU A 302 22.68 -7.76 -34.78
CA LEU A 302 22.66 -6.46 -34.15
C LEU A 302 23.84 -5.59 -34.59
N ASP A 303 25.05 -6.18 -34.69
CA ASP A 303 26.22 -5.51 -35.23
C ASP A 303 26.00 -5.01 -36.66
N TRP A 304 25.47 -5.88 -37.51
CA TRP A 304 25.15 -5.54 -38.89
C TRP A 304 24.09 -4.42 -38.95
N SER A 305 23.00 -4.54 -38.21
CA SER A 305 21.97 -3.50 -38.12
C SER A 305 22.53 -2.16 -37.61
N PHE A 306 23.42 -2.21 -36.64
CA PHE A 306 24.08 -1.03 -36.06
C PHE A 306 25.05 -0.36 -37.06
N GLN A 307 25.81 -1.15 -37.85
CA GLN A 307 26.74 -0.62 -38.86
C GLN A 307 26.03 0.02 -40.04
N LEU A 308 24.78 -0.38 -40.31
CA LEU A 308 23.96 0.24 -41.34
C LEU A 308 23.37 1.59 -40.91
N LEU A 309 23.42 1.93 -39.62
CA LEU A 309 22.99 3.23 -39.14
C LEU A 309 24.01 4.31 -39.56
N GLU A 310 23.52 5.49 -39.82
CA GLU A 310 24.37 6.69 -39.94
C GLU A 310 25.04 6.98 -38.59
N PRO A 311 26.25 7.57 -38.57
CA PRO A 311 26.97 7.85 -37.33
C PRO A 311 26.19 8.62 -36.29
N PRO A 312 25.34 9.65 -36.61
CA PRO A 312 24.48 10.32 -35.62
C PRO A 312 23.46 9.38 -35.00
N ASP A 313 22.83 8.52 -35.79
CA ASP A 313 21.82 7.57 -35.32
C ASP A 313 22.40 6.49 -34.39
N ARG A 314 23.65 6.06 -34.66
CA ARG A 314 24.40 5.17 -33.76
C ARG A 314 24.60 5.78 -32.38
N ALA A 315 25.04 7.05 -32.36
CA ALA A 315 25.26 7.76 -31.12
C ALA A 315 23.97 7.98 -30.36
N VAL A 316 22.88 8.34 -31.04
CA VAL A 316 21.54 8.49 -30.43
C VAL A 316 21.10 7.11 -29.84
N LEU A 317 21.21 5.99 -30.59
CA LEU A 317 20.83 4.67 -30.09
C LEU A 317 21.64 4.29 -28.83
N CYS A 318 22.96 4.50 -28.85
CA CYS A 318 23.82 4.24 -27.69
C CYS A 318 23.39 5.05 -26.48
N ARG A 319 23.10 6.33 -26.64
CA ARG A 319 22.70 7.24 -25.54
C ARG A 319 21.33 6.92 -25.01
N LEU A 320 20.37 6.54 -25.86
CA LEU A 320 19.04 6.11 -25.44
C LEU A 320 19.04 4.80 -24.64
N SER A 321 20.12 4.02 -24.73
CA SER A 321 20.23 2.75 -23.99
C SER A 321 20.32 2.90 -22.47
N VAL A 322 20.49 4.13 -21.95
CA VAL A 322 20.47 4.43 -20.51
C VAL A 322 19.06 4.33 -19.94
N PHE A 323 18.01 4.48 -20.75
CA PHE A 323 16.63 4.33 -20.32
C PHE A 323 16.33 2.86 -19.98
N ALA A 324 15.70 2.67 -18.81
CA ALA A 324 15.24 1.37 -18.34
C ALA A 324 13.78 1.07 -18.74
N ALA A 325 12.97 2.12 -18.91
CA ALA A 325 11.57 2.06 -19.27
C ALA A 325 11.27 2.67 -20.64
N ALA A 326 9.99 2.90 -20.96
CA ALA A 326 9.58 3.61 -22.15
C ALA A 326 9.74 5.12 -21.96
N PHE A 327 10.29 5.82 -22.96
CA PHE A 327 10.58 7.25 -22.92
C PHE A 327 9.85 8.00 -24.04
N GLY A 328 9.55 9.25 -23.81
CA GLY A 328 8.99 10.18 -24.79
C GLY A 328 10.08 10.96 -25.56
N ALA A 329 9.67 11.72 -26.58
CA ALA A 329 10.58 12.52 -27.38
C ALA A 329 11.35 13.57 -26.56
N ASP A 330 10.69 14.21 -25.59
CA ASP A 330 11.32 15.21 -24.70
C ASP A 330 12.43 14.58 -23.84
N ALA A 331 12.18 13.40 -23.27
CA ALA A 331 13.18 12.67 -22.50
C ALA A 331 14.36 12.23 -23.38
N ALA A 332 14.08 11.71 -24.57
CA ALA A 332 15.09 11.33 -25.55
C ALA A 332 15.94 12.54 -25.94
N GLY A 333 15.30 13.69 -26.23
CA GLY A 333 15.98 14.96 -26.52
C GLY A 333 16.89 15.40 -25.39
N ALA A 334 16.40 15.41 -24.14
CA ALA A 334 17.18 15.81 -22.98
C ALA A 334 18.44 14.94 -22.75
N VAL A 335 18.36 13.66 -23.04
CA VAL A 335 19.44 12.69 -22.77
C VAL A 335 20.38 12.53 -23.97
N ALA A 336 19.84 12.37 -25.18
CA ALA A 336 20.65 12.06 -26.36
C ALA A 336 21.27 13.26 -27.03
N SER A 337 20.73 14.49 -26.84
CA SER A 337 21.35 15.72 -27.40
C SER A 337 22.58 16.21 -26.63
N ALA A 338 22.83 15.68 -25.44
CA ALA A 338 23.98 16.06 -24.61
C ALA A 338 25.31 15.86 -25.39
N GLY A 339 25.82 16.95 -25.95
CA GLY A 339 27.10 16.98 -26.67
C GLY A 339 27.06 16.67 -28.18
N VAL A 340 25.90 16.61 -28.85
CA VAL A 340 25.83 16.26 -30.29
C VAL A 340 24.90 17.15 -31.12
N GLY A 341 24.05 17.96 -30.58
CA GLY A 341 23.24 18.81 -31.42
C GLY A 341 21.79 19.10 -31.02
N ASP A 342 20.99 19.47 -31.99
CA ASP A 342 19.62 19.92 -31.85
C ASP A 342 18.70 18.77 -31.37
N PRO A 343 17.84 18.95 -30.34
CA PRO A 343 16.78 18.03 -29.98
C PRO A 343 15.86 17.58 -31.13
N ALA A 344 15.71 18.43 -32.16
CA ALA A 344 14.99 18.13 -33.38
C ALA A 344 15.62 16.97 -34.18
N GLU A 345 16.93 16.88 -34.20
CA GLU A 345 17.67 15.79 -34.86
C GLU A 345 17.45 14.45 -34.10
N VAL A 346 17.41 14.50 -32.78
CA VAL A 346 17.07 13.32 -31.94
C VAL A 346 15.68 12.82 -32.28
N THR A 347 14.69 13.71 -32.40
CA THR A 347 13.32 13.33 -32.76
C THR A 347 13.24 12.64 -34.11
N GLN A 348 13.99 13.15 -35.12
CA GLN A 348 14.06 12.50 -36.43
C GLN A 348 14.77 11.14 -36.35
N ALA A 349 15.82 11.02 -35.53
CA ALA A 349 16.51 9.76 -35.32
C ALA A 349 15.60 8.70 -34.65
N LEU A 350 14.71 9.12 -33.73
CA LEU A 350 13.70 8.19 -33.15
C LEU A 350 12.84 7.54 -34.22
N GLY A 351 12.35 8.33 -35.19
CA GLY A 351 11.59 7.83 -36.34
C GLY A 351 12.39 6.80 -37.14
N ARG A 352 13.62 7.17 -37.56
CA ARG A 352 14.49 6.27 -38.33
C ARG A 352 14.85 4.97 -37.57
N LEU A 353 15.13 5.06 -36.26
CA LEU A 353 15.41 3.89 -35.42
C LEU A 353 14.18 3.01 -35.22
N ALA A 354 13.00 3.59 -35.13
CA ALA A 354 11.73 2.85 -35.06
C ALA A 354 11.42 2.15 -36.39
N ASP A 355 11.62 2.83 -37.54
CA ASP A 355 11.49 2.25 -38.86
C ASP A 355 12.42 1.04 -39.06
N GLN A 356 13.55 1.03 -38.36
CA GLN A 356 14.53 -0.07 -38.37
C GLN A 356 14.30 -1.13 -37.28
N SER A 357 13.17 -1.09 -36.58
CA SER A 357 12.82 -2.00 -35.48
C SER A 357 13.83 -2.04 -34.31
N LEU A 358 14.68 -1.04 -34.18
CA LEU A 358 15.61 -0.89 -33.06
C LEU A 358 14.93 -0.20 -31.86
N LEU A 359 13.87 0.59 -32.11
CA LEU A 359 12.95 1.10 -31.13
C LEU A 359 11.56 0.54 -31.35
N VAL A 360 10.86 0.23 -30.30
CA VAL A 360 9.48 -0.27 -30.35
C VAL A 360 8.55 0.83 -29.83
N PRO A 361 7.58 1.30 -30.63
CA PRO A 361 6.57 2.22 -30.15
C PRO A 361 5.70 1.53 -29.09
N VAL A 362 5.40 2.23 -28.00
CA VAL A 362 4.52 1.78 -26.95
C VAL A 362 3.16 2.43 -27.13
N PRO A 363 2.07 1.68 -27.24
CA PRO A 363 0.74 2.27 -27.33
C PRO A 363 0.42 2.96 -26.01
N ALA A 364 0.38 4.28 -26.05
CA ALA A 364 -0.03 5.10 -24.92
C ALA A 364 -1.15 6.04 -25.34
N THR A 365 -1.93 6.46 -24.38
CA THR A 365 -2.99 7.45 -24.53
C THR A 365 -2.39 8.83 -24.83
N GLY A 366 -2.13 9.12 -26.10
CA GLY A 366 -1.88 10.48 -26.58
C GLY A 366 -0.46 10.82 -26.99
N ASP A 367 0.59 10.48 -26.25
CA ASP A 367 1.96 10.88 -26.55
C ASP A 367 2.79 9.69 -27.05
N GLY A 368 3.45 9.84 -28.20
CA GLY A 368 4.32 8.81 -28.78
C GLY A 368 5.47 8.49 -27.81
N ARG A 369 5.53 7.24 -27.34
CA ARG A 369 6.62 6.72 -26.50
C ARG A 369 7.31 5.56 -27.18
N TRP A 370 8.58 5.39 -26.90
CA TRP A 370 9.41 4.31 -27.44
C TRP A 370 10.11 3.57 -26.31
N ARG A 371 10.43 2.32 -26.56
CA ARG A 371 11.33 1.56 -25.70
C ARG A 371 12.33 0.78 -26.51
N LEU A 372 13.48 0.50 -25.92
CA LEU A 372 14.45 -0.46 -26.43
C LEU A 372 14.09 -1.88 -25.96
N LEU A 373 14.17 -2.85 -26.87
CA LEU A 373 14.15 -4.25 -26.44
C LEU A 373 15.45 -4.55 -25.69
N GLU A 374 15.37 -5.34 -24.62
CA GLU A 374 16.54 -5.58 -23.76
C GLU A 374 17.78 -6.07 -24.48
N PRO A 375 17.72 -6.99 -25.47
CA PRO A 375 18.91 -7.36 -26.25
C PRO A 375 19.52 -6.19 -27.03
N VAL A 376 18.68 -5.29 -27.57
CA VAL A 376 19.14 -4.07 -28.29
C VAL A 376 19.74 -3.08 -27.30
N ARG A 377 19.11 -2.90 -26.14
CA ARG A 377 19.61 -2.00 -25.08
C ARG A 377 20.98 -2.44 -24.58
N GLN A 378 21.15 -3.72 -24.23
CA GLN A 378 22.43 -4.26 -23.77
C GLN A 378 23.52 -4.16 -24.86
N PHE A 379 23.16 -4.42 -26.11
CA PHE A 379 24.07 -4.27 -27.24
C PHE A 379 24.51 -2.81 -27.37
N ALA A 380 23.58 -1.86 -27.40
CA ALA A 380 23.87 -0.44 -27.51
C ALA A 380 24.73 0.07 -26.35
N LEU A 381 24.44 -0.35 -25.10
CA LEU A 381 25.29 -0.06 -23.94
C LEU A 381 26.72 -0.57 -24.11
N SER A 382 26.92 -1.77 -24.69
CA SER A 382 28.25 -2.33 -24.94
C SER A 382 29.04 -1.59 -26.02
N ARG A 383 28.36 -0.79 -26.84
CA ARG A 383 28.92 0.01 -27.96
C ARG A 383 29.09 1.48 -27.63
N MET A 384 28.71 1.91 -26.41
CA MET A 384 28.89 3.31 -25.99
C MET A 384 30.34 3.72 -26.04
N SER A 385 30.61 4.83 -26.73
CA SER A 385 31.91 5.49 -26.69
C SER A 385 32.09 6.30 -25.39
N PRO A 386 33.31 6.70 -25.02
CA PRO A 386 33.52 7.59 -23.86
C PRO A 386 32.71 8.89 -23.97
N ALA A 387 32.46 9.41 -25.16
CA ALA A 387 31.65 10.60 -25.39
C ALA A 387 30.16 10.34 -25.11
N ASP A 388 29.66 9.11 -25.37
CA ASP A 388 28.27 8.74 -25.13
C ASP A 388 27.99 8.51 -23.66
N GLN A 389 28.99 8.25 -22.84
CA GLN A 389 28.83 8.08 -21.38
C GLN A 389 28.28 9.33 -20.69
N ALA A 390 28.39 10.50 -21.33
CA ALA A 390 27.74 11.72 -20.87
C ALA A 390 26.21 11.58 -20.79
N ALA A 391 25.61 10.63 -21.53
CA ALA A 391 24.18 10.36 -21.48
C ALA A 391 23.71 9.89 -20.11
N PHE A 392 24.53 9.19 -19.33
CA PHE A 392 24.18 8.82 -17.96
C PHE A 392 24.04 10.04 -17.06
N ALA A 393 24.94 11.02 -17.16
CA ALA A 393 24.85 12.25 -16.39
C ALA A 393 23.64 13.10 -16.85
N ALA A 394 23.36 13.13 -18.16
CA ALA A 394 22.19 13.79 -18.69
C ALA A 394 20.88 13.09 -18.23
N HIS A 395 20.87 11.76 -18.19
CA HIS A 395 19.74 10.97 -17.66
C HIS A 395 19.51 11.25 -16.17
N LEU A 396 20.56 11.34 -15.35
CA LEU A 396 20.44 11.75 -13.95
C LEU A 396 19.86 13.16 -13.82
N GLY A 397 20.31 14.11 -14.65
CA GLY A 397 19.77 15.46 -14.70
C GLY A 397 18.29 15.47 -15.05
N TRP A 398 17.91 14.80 -16.14
CA TRP A 398 16.51 14.64 -16.55
C TRP A 398 15.66 13.99 -15.45
N ALA A 399 16.14 12.91 -14.82
CA ALA A 399 15.45 12.21 -13.76
C ALA A 399 15.17 13.12 -12.56
N ARG A 400 16.16 13.96 -12.16
CA ARG A 400 16.00 14.96 -11.09
C ARG A 400 14.94 16.00 -11.43
N ASP A 401 14.97 16.54 -12.63
CA ASP A 401 14.02 17.56 -13.08
C ASP A 401 12.61 16.96 -13.18
N ARG A 402 12.49 15.74 -13.68
CA ARG A 402 11.20 15.02 -13.74
C ARG A 402 10.66 14.74 -12.34
N ALA A 403 11.48 14.27 -11.41
CA ALA A 403 11.10 14.05 -10.02
C ALA A 403 10.65 15.35 -9.33
N LYS A 404 11.35 16.47 -9.55
CA LYS A 404 10.96 17.81 -9.06
C LYS A 404 9.59 18.23 -9.62
N GLY A 405 9.36 18.01 -10.91
CA GLY A 405 8.06 18.30 -11.55
C GLY A 405 6.92 17.49 -10.93
N LEU A 406 7.15 16.19 -10.68
CA LEU A 406 6.20 15.30 -10.03
C LEU A 406 5.94 15.70 -8.57
N LEU A 407 6.93 16.18 -7.83
CA LEU A 407 6.73 16.71 -6.47
C LEU A 407 5.78 17.90 -6.46
N VAL A 408 5.89 18.81 -7.42
CA VAL A 408 4.96 19.94 -7.57
C VAL A 408 3.56 19.46 -7.94
N ALA A 409 3.45 18.51 -8.85
CA ALA A 409 2.17 17.93 -9.25
C ALA A 409 1.48 17.19 -8.09
N SER A 410 2.24 16.40 -7.32
CA SER A 410 1.74 15.62 -6.17
C SER A 410 1.32 16.47 -4.97
N ALA A 411 1.66 17.76 -4.95
CA ALA A 411 1.20 18.70 -3.95
C ALA A 411 -0.23 19.21 -4.22
N ARG A 412 -0.75 18.99 -5.43
CA ARG A 412 -2.11 19.38 -5.83
C ARG A 412 -3.12 18.27 -5.52
N PRO A 413 -4.38 18.60 -5.22
CA PRO A 413 -5.42 17.59 -5.05
C PRO A 413 -5.60 16.76 -6.34
N GLY A 414 -5.77 15.45 -6.19
CA GLY A 414 -5.99 14.52 -7.30
C GLY A 414 -4.88 13.48 -7.43
N ARG A 415 -5.14 12.45 -8.25
CA ARG A 415 -4.24 11.29 -8.39
C ARG A 415 -3.61 11.17 -9.79
N ALA A 416 -3.78 12.13 -10.67
CA ALA A 416 -3.25 12.07 -12.04
C ALA A 416 -1.72 11.84 -12.08
N TRP A 417 -0.98 12.42 -11.14
CA TRP A 417 0.46 12.28 -11.04
C TRP A 417 0.96 10.84 -10.75
N TYR A 418 0.06 9.92 -10.28
CA TYR A 418 0.44 8.51 -10.05
C TYR A 418 0.79 7.80 -11.35
N GLY A 419 -0.02 7.96 -12.40
CA GLY A 419 0.29 7.39 -13.70
C GLY A 419 1.60 7.95 -14.27
N ASP A 420 1.80 9.27 -14.12
CA ASP A 420 3.04 9.95 -14.53
C ASP A 420 4.27 9.47 -13.75
N LEU A 421 4.11 9.08 -12.47
CA LEU A 421 5.18 8.49 -11.66
C LEU A 421 5.49 7.07 -12.12
N ASP A 422 4.47 6.22 -12.29
CA ASP A 422 4.62 4.84 -12.75
C ASP A 422 5.37 4.79 -14.10
N ASP A 423 5.06 5.73 -14.97
CA ASP A 423 5.67 5.85 -16.29
C ASP A 423 7.19 6.08 -16.29
N VAL A 424 7.73 6.67 -15.23
CA VAL A 424 9.15 7.06 -15.15
C VAL A 424 9.88 6.43 -13.96
N LEU A 425 9.20 5.69 -13.13
CA LEU A 425 9.73 5.19 -11.85
C LEU A 425 11.01 4.36 -12.05
N ASP A 426 11.03 3.50 -13.05
CA ASP A 426 12.18 2.63 -13.33
C ASP A 426 13.39 3.44 -13.85
N ASP A 427 13.16 4.52 -14.60
CA ASP A 427 14.24 5.42 -15.03
C ASP A 427 14.78 6.24 -13.85
N LEU A 428 13.92 6.69 -12.92
CA LEU A 428 14.37 7.34 -11.67
C LEU A 428 15.24 6.40 -10.84
N ARG A 429 14.85 5.13 -10.73
CA ARG A 429 15.62 4.09 -10.05
C ARG A 429 16.95 3.80 -10.74
N ALA A 430 16.95 3.69 -12.07
CA ALA A 430 18.15 3.43 -12.86
C ALA A 430 19.15 4.59 -12.75
N ALA A 431 18.70 5.84 -12.87
CA ALA A 431 19.53 7.04 -12.74
C ALA A 431 20.15 7.13 -11.33
N LEU A 432 19.36 6.83 -10.29
CA LEU A 432 19.85 6.78 -8.92
C LEU A 432 20.88 5.67 -8.74
N GLY A 433 20.61 4.45 -9.25
CA GLY A 433 21.53 3.32 -9.20
C GLY A 433 22.90 3.63 -9.84
N TRP A 434 22.90 4.33 -10.97
CA TRP A 434 24.14 4.77 -11.62
C TRP A 434 24.91 5.80 -10.76
N SER A 435 24.22 6.79 -10.20
CA SER A 435 24.84 7.86 -9.40
C SER A 435 25.60 7.37 -8.17
N ARG A 436 25.20 6.22 -7.61
CA ARG A 436 25.86 5.58 -6.44
C ARG A 436 27.34 5.26 -6.69
N HIS A 437 27.66 4.91 -7.94
CA HIS A 437 29.00 4.51 -8.35
C HIS A 437 29.84 5.70 -8.89
N GLN A 438 29.29 6.92 -8.82
CA GLN A 438 29.94 8.14 -9.33
C GLN A 438 30.27 9.08 -8.17
N PRO A 439 31.55 9.13 -7.70
CA PRO A 439 31.93 9.96 -6.55
C PRO A 439 31.60 11.44 -6.71
N ASP A 440 31.73 11.96 -7.91
CA ASP A 440 31.48 13.37 -8.28
C ASP A 440 29.99 13.70 -8.48
N ARG A 441 29.08 12.69 -8.46
CA ARG A 441 27.65 12.85 -8.64
C ARG A 441 26.82 12.45 -7.41
N ARG A 442 27.47 12.18 -6.29
CA ARG A 442 26.79 11.76 -5.05
C ARG A 442 25.74 12.76 -4.57
N ALA A 443 26.05 14.06 -4.61
CA ALA A 443 25.11 15.11 -4.21
C ALA A 443 23.84 15.10 -5.07
N GLU A 444 23.99 14.94 -6.40
CA GLU A 444 22.87 14.86 -7.33
C GLU A 444 22.04 13.58 -7.09
N GLY A 445 22.72 12.47 -6.81
CA GLY A 445 22.07 11.21 -6.39
C GLY A 445 21.29 11.37 -5.10
N SER A 446 21.83 12.05 -4.09
CA SER A 446 21.15 12.36 -2.83
C SER A 446 19.87 13.16 -3.04
N GLU A 447 19.91 14.20 -3.90
CA GLU A 447 18.73 14.99 -4.25
C GLU A 447 17.65 14.15 -4.95
N LEU A 448 18.05 13.29 -5.90
CA LEU A 448 17.11 12.39 -6.60
C LEU A 448 16.50 11.38 -5.63
N ALA A 449 17.29 10.78 -4.75
CA ALA A 449 16.82 9.81 -3.76
C ALA A 449 15.82 10.44 -2.79
N GLU A 450 16.06 11.68 -2.33
CA GLU A 450 15.11 12.43 -1.49
C GLU A 450 13.79 12.69 -2.23
N ALA A 451 13.87 13.18 -3.47
CA ALA A 451 12.69 13.46 -4.27
C ALA A 451 11.86 12.20 -4.53
N LEU A 452 12.53 11.10 -4.89
CA LEU A 452 11.92 9.80 -5.11
C LEU A 452 11.29 9.26 -3.82
N ALA A 453 11.98 9.35 -2.68
CA ALA A 453 11.46 8.94 -1.39
C ALA A 453 10.16 9.68 -1.04
N THR A 454 10.12 10.99 -1.25
CA THR A 454 8.93 11.80 -0.99
C THR A 454 7.76 11.41 -1.90
N LEU A 455 8.01 11.16 -3.19
CA LEU A 455 6.99 10.70 -4.14
C LEU A 455 6.44 9.33 -3.76
N LEU A 456 7.31 8.39 -3.45
CA LEU A 456 6.95 7.04 -3.02
C LEU A 456 6.12 7.07 -1.73
N PHE A 457 6.49 7.91 -0.75
CA PHE A 457 5.72 8.07 0.48
C PHE A 457 4.30 8.58 0.19
N ARG A 458 4.17 9.62 -0.66
CA ARG A 458 2.86 10.15 -1.08
C ARG A 458 2.06 9.13 -1.89
N ALA A 459 2.74 8.24 -2.62
CA ALA A 459 2.12 7.13 -3.35
C ALA A 459 1.67 5.98 -2.43
N GLY A 460 2.11 5.95 -1.17
CA GLY A 460 1.78 4.90 -0.21
C GLY A 460 2.77 3.73 -0.21
N LEU A 461 3.93 3.89 -0.84
CA LEU A 461 5.03 2.91 -0.88
C LEU A 461 6.06 3.24 0.23
N ALA A 462 5.60 3.16 1.49
CA ALA A 462 6.34 3.65 2.64
C ALA A 462 7.67 2.92 2.87
N ARG A 463 7.73 1.61 2.63
CA ARG A 463 8.97 0.82 2.78
C ARG A 463 10.06 1.27 1.82
N GLU A 464 9.73 1.42 0.54
CA GLU A 464 10.70 1.91 -0.44
C GLU A 464 11.08 3.35 -0.15
N ALA A 465 10.12 4.19 0.26
CA ALA A 465 10.37 5.57 0.66
C ALA A 465 11.41 5.66 1.78
N GLN A 466 11.29 4.84 2.83
CA GLN A 466 12.27 4.79 3.92
C GLN A 466 13.66 4.47 3.39
N ARG A 467 13.80 3.38 2.60
CA ARG A 467 15.10 2.99 2.02
C ARG A 467 15.71 4.08 1.15
N ARG A 468 14.88 4.81 0.36
CA ARG A 468 15.38 5.92 -0.47
C ARG A 468 15.84 7.12 0.35
N TYR A 469 15.22 7.41 1.50
CA TYR A 469 15.73 8.41 2.44
C TYR A 469 17.05 7.98 3.09
N GLU A 470 17.20 6.71 3.48
CA GLU A 470 18.46 6.16 3.98
C GLU A 470 19.56 6.26 2.90
N GLU A 471 19.25 5.89 1.66
CA GLU A 471 20.14 6.03 0.51
C GLU A 471 20.51 7.49 0.23
N ALA A 472 19.55 8.42 0.35
CA ALA A 472 19.82 9.85 0.21
C ALA A 472 20.82 10.35 1.27
N ALA A 473 20.72 9.84 2.50
CA ALA A 473 21.65 10.16 3.59
C ALA A 473 23.06 9.61 3.34
N ASP A 474 23.15 8.39 2.82
CA ASP A 474 24.41 7.75 2.48
C ASP A 474 25.13 8.48 1.33
N LEU A 475 24.39 9.03 0.38
CA LEU A 475 24.91 9.80 -0.75
C LEU A 475 25.21 11.26 -0.40
N ALA A 476 24.74 11.76 0.73
CA ALA A 476 24.86 13.17 1.10
C ALA A 476 26.33 13.58 1.37
N ASP A 477 26.77 14.65 0.73
CA ASP A 477 28.12 15.21 0.93
C ASP A 477 28.26 15.97 2.24
N ARG A 478 27.12 16.44 2.81
CA ARG A 478 27.11 17.29 4.00
C ARG A 478 26.43 16.55 5.16
N PRO A 479 27.07 16.53 6.35
CA PRO A 479 26.46 15.90 7.53
C PRO A 479 25.06 16.46 7.88
N ALA A 480 24.82 17.75 7.62
CA ALA A 480 23.52 18.37 7.82
C ALA A 480 22.43 17.77 6.92
N THR A 481 22.76 17.50 5.67
CA THR A 481 21.85 16.87 4.71
C THR A 481 21.58 15.43 5.16
N ALA A 482 22.62 14.67 5.50
CA ALA A 482 22.47 13.29 6.00
C ALA A 482 21.60 13.24 7.27
N ALA A 483 21.80 14.15 8.22
CA ALA A 483 20.97 14.21 9.44
C ALA A 483 19.48 14.43 9.11
N ARG A 484 19.19 15.34 8.18
CA ARG A 484 17.80 15.62 7.74
C ARG A 484 17.18 14.40 7.04
N GLN A 485 17.91 13.72 6.16
CA GLN A 485 17.44 12.53 5.45
C GLN A 485 17.15 11.38 6.41
N LEU A 486 18.03 11.13 7.37
CA LEU A 486 17.83 10.11 8.40
C LEU A 486 16.61 10.43 9.28
N ALA A 487 16.39 11.70 9.62
CA ALA A 487 15.19 12.11 10.37
C ALA A 487 13.91 11.86 9.56
N LEU A 488 13.92 12.07 8.23
CA LEU A 488 12.79 11.76 7.35
C LEU A 488 12.59 10.24 7.24
N ALA A 489 13.66 9.45 7.13
CA ALA A 489 13.59 7.99 7.15
C ALA A 489 12.98 7.48 8.47
N ALA A 490 13.40 8.04 9.61
CA ALA A 490 12.84 7.74 10.92
C ALA A 490 11.35 8.10 11.00
N ALA A 491 10.95 9.25 10.46
CA ALA A 491 9.54 9.65 10.39
C ALA A 491 8.69 8.65 9.58
N VAL A 492 9.23 8.13 8.47
CA VAL A 492 8.56 7.06 7.70
C VAL A 492 8.49 5.76 8.51
N ALA A 493 9.57 5.38 9.21
CA ALA A 493 9.58 4.19 10.07
C ALA A 493 8.53 4.30 11.19
N ARG A 494 8.35 5.47 11.79
CA ARG A 494 7.26 5.74 12.76
C ARG A 494 5.87 5.56 12.13
N CYS A 495 5.66 6.05 10.91
CA CYS A 495 4.40 5.82 10.19
C CYS A 495 4.11 4.33 9.95
N ARG A 496 5.17 3.52 9.82
CA ARG A 496 5.11 2.06 9.67
C ARG A 496 5.03 1.33 11.03
N VAL A 497 4.98 2.06 12.15
CA VAL A 497 4.93 1.52 13.53
C VAL A 497 6.16 0.64 13.86
N LEU A 498 7.34 1.04 13.40
CA LEU A 498 8.63 0.36 13.63
C LEU A 498 9.48 1.18 14.60
N GLY A 499 9.21 1.05 15.91
CA GLY A 499 9.83 1.86 16.95
C GLY A 499 11.34 1.69 17.04
N GLU A 500 11.83 0.47 17.01
CA GLU A 500 13.27 0.16 17.05
C GLU A 500 14.02 0.72 15.83
N ASP A 501 13.42 0.59 14.65
CA ASP A 501 14.03 1.07 13.41
C ASP A 501 14.01 2.60 13.35
N ALA A 502 12.92 3.23 13.80
CA ALA A 502 12.85 4.68 13.94
C ALA A 502 13.93 5.21 14.87
N LEU A 503 14.06 4.62 16.06
CA LEU A 503 15.09 5.00 17.03
C LEU A 503 16.53 4.80 16.49
N ARG A 504 16.79 3.70 15.79
CA ARG A 504 18.07 3.45 15.11
C ARG A 504 18.42 4.60 14.16
N LEU A 505 17.46 5.02 13.34
CA LEU A 505 17.62 6.10 12.36
C LEU A 505 17.77 7.47 13.03
N GLU A 506 17.05 7.73 14.10
CA GLU A 506 17.16 8.96 14.90
C GLU A 506 18.53 9.06 15.58
N LEU A 507 19.06 7.97 16.13
CA LEU A 507 20.41 7.93 16.67
C LEU A 507 21.48 8.16 15.60
N ALA A 508 21.28 7.65 14.39
CA ALA A 508 22.14 7.94 13.24
C ALA A 508 22.04 9.42 12.82
N ALA A 509 20.84 10.02 12.86
CA ALA A 509 20.63 11.45 12.60
C ALA A 509 21.33 12.32 13.66
N ILE A 510 21.26 11.96 14.94
CA ILE A 510 21.99 12.60 16.04
C ILE A 510 23.50 12.54 15.79
N ALA A 511 24.03 11.38 15.39
CA ALA A 511 25.46 11.24 15.07
C ALA A 511 25.88 12.13 13.89
N ALA A 512 25.05 12.23 12.85
CA ALA A 512 25.30 13.14 11.72
C ALA A 512 25.22 14.62 12.15
N ALA A 513 24.23 14.99 12.97
CA ALA A 513 24.09 16.35 13.50
C ALA A 513 25.29 16.76 14.39
N ARG A 514 25.83 15.83 15.16
CA ARG A 514 27.08 16.05 15.94
C ARG A 514 28.27 16.33 15.01
N ARG A 515 28.42 15.58 13.91
CA ARG A 515 29.48 15.84 12.92
C ARG A 515 29.32 17.19 12.23
N HIS A 516 28.07 17.66 12.05
CA HIS A 516 27.83 18.98 11.49
C HIS A 516 28.20 20.13 12.43
N GLY A 517 28.03 19.92 13.73
CA GLY A 517 28.44 20.86 14.76
C GLY A 517 27.44 22.00 15.04
N ASP A 518 26.23 22.01 14.41
CA ASP A 518 25.20 22.99 14.78
C ASP A 518 24.40 22.52 16.01
N PRO A 519 24.52 23.25 17.15
CA PRO A 519 23.81 22.90 18.36
C PRO A 519 22.27 22.91 18.21
N SER A 520 21.73 23.69 17.25
CA SER A 520 20.27 23.74 17.05
C SER A 520 19.76 22.49 16.36
N MET A 521 20.50 22.01 15.35
CA MET A 521 20.18 20.76 14.67
C MET A 521 20.30 19.57 15.62
N LEU A 522 21.38 19.52 16.40
CA LEU A 522 21.59 18.45 17.36
C LEU A 522 20.49 18.43 18.44
N ALA A 523 20.18 19.59 19.02
CA ALA A 523 19.11 19.65 20.02
C ALA A 523 17.74 19.22 19.45
N GLY A 524 17.45 19.58 18.19
CA GLY A 524 16.23 19.12 17.50
C GLY A 524 16.19 17.60 17.36
N ALA A 525 17.27 16.99 16.87
CA ALA A 525 17.36 15.53 16.70
C ALA A 525 17.23 14.78 18.04
N LEU A 526 17.85 15.29 19.10
CA LEU A 526 17.75 14.71 20.45
C LEU A 526 16.31 14.75 20.99
N VAL A 527 15.59 15.85 20.75
CA VAL A 527 14.18 15.99 21.17
C VAL A 527 13.28 15.03 20.40
N GLU A 528 13.46 14.89 19.09
CA GLU A 528 12.71 13.94 18.25
C GLU A 528 12.87 12.49 18.72
N ALA A 529 14.11 12.04 18.98
CA ALA A 529 14.37 10.70 19.48
C ALA A 529 13.75 10.47 20.87
N ALA A 530 13.82 11.45 21.74
CA ALA A 530 13.19 11.36 23.06
C ALA A 530 11.66 11.33 22.95
N GLU A 531 11.06 12.07 22.00
CA GLU A 531 9.61 12.06 21.73
C GLU A 531 9.17 10.70 21.24
N THR A 532 9.90 10.06 20.32
CA THR A 532 9.61 8.71 19.82
C THR A 532 9.53 7.70 20.97
N ILE A 533 10.45 7.76 21.92
CA ILE A 533 10.50 6.85 23.07
C ILE A 533 9.34 7.11 24.04
N LEU A 534 9.05 8.37 24.36
CA LEU A 534 8.14 8.72 25.47
C LEU A 534 6.67 8.86 25.04
N ARG A 535 6.41 9.25 23.80
CA ARG A 535 5.05 9.45 23.30
C ARG A 535 4.53 8.21 22.56
N PHE A 536 5.40 7.45 21.95
CA PHE A 536 5.04 6.33 21.09
C PHE A 536 5.59 4.98 21.60
N GLU A 537 5.59 4.78 22.90
CA GLU A 537 6.08 3.54 23.55
C GLU A 537 5.46 2.27 22.98
N GLY A 538 4.18 2.32 22.57
CA GLY A 538 3.48 1.20 21.94
C GLY A 538 3.99 0.78 20.56
N MET A 539 4.98 1.48 19.97
CA MET A 539 5.66 1.09 18.74
C MET A 539 6.84 0.14 18.97
N PHE A 540 7.24 -0.08 20.21
CA PHE A 540 8.35 -0.95 20.58
C PHE A 540 7.83 -2.36 20.90
N ALA A 541 8.56 -3.38 20.47
CA ALA A 541 8.23 -4.77 20.76
C ALA A 541 8.49 -5.14 22.24
N GLY A 542 9.37 -4.39 22.90
CA GLY A 542 9.72 -4.51 24.32
C GLY A 542 9.52 -3.19 25.07
N PRO A 543 9.92 -3.12 26.35
CA PRO A 543 9.87 -1.87 27.11
C PRO A 543 10.65 -0.75 26.42
N ALA A 544 10.02 0.41 26.26
CA ALA A 544 10.67 1.57 25.67
C ALA A 544 11.89 2.02 26.53
N PRO A 545 13.01 2.47 25.93
CA PRO A 545 14.23 2.81 26.65
C PRO A 545 14.14 4.20 27.32
N GLU A 546 13.31 4.36 28.34
CA GLU A 546 13.02 5.64 29.01
C GLU A 546 14.27 6.32 29.63
N THR A 547 15.24 5.53 30.10
CA THR A 547 16.50 6.08 30.64
C THR A 547 17.30 6.79 29.56
N MET A 548 17.27 6.27 28.33
CA MET A 548 17.87 6.92 27.17
C MET A 548 17.15 8.23 26.85
N ALA A 549 15.81 8.26 26.86
CA ALA A 549 15.05 9.48 26.60
C ALA A 549 15.39 10.58 27.62
N ALA A 550 15.57 10.22 28.90
CA ALA A 550 15.97 11.17 29.92
C ALA A 550 17.35 11.81 29.61
N SER A 551 18.33 11.00 29.21
CA SER A 551 19.67 11.48 28.85
C SER A 551 19.65 12.37 27.60
N LEU A 552 18.88 11.98 26.56
CA LEU A 552 18.70 12.79 25.34
C LEU A 552 18.09 14.15 25.65
N LEU A 553 17.08 14.20 26.53
CA LEU A 553 16.44 15.46 26.94
C LEU A 553 17.36 16.34 27.79
N GLU A 554 18.20 15.78 28.63
CA GLU A 554 19.20 16.52 29.40
C GLU A 554 20.21 17.21 28.48
N GLU A 555 20.78 16.46 27.52
CA GLU A 555 21.68 17.01 26.51
C GLU A 555 20.98 18.09 25.66
N ALA A 556 19.74 17.84 25.20
CA ALA A 556 18.97 18.79 24.41
C ALA A 556 18.72 20.12 25.18
N ARG A 557 18.48 20.05 26.49
CA ARG A 557 18.32 21.23 27.34
C ARG A 557 19.60 22.04 27.47
N ALA A 558 20.73 21.39 27.69
CA ALA A 558 22.01 22.07 27.77
C ALA A 558 22.30 22.85 26.48
N LEU A 559 21.97 22.28 25.33
CA LEU A 559 22.12 22.90 24.01
C LEU A 559 21.05 23.98 23.71
N SER A 560 19.95 24.03 24.46
CA SER A 560 18.82 24.93 24.22
C SER A 560 18.96 26.29 24.91
N VAL A 561 20.09 26.56 25.58
CA VAL A 561 20.37 27.87 26.20
C VAL A 561 20.37 28.96 25.12
N GLY A 562 19.59 30.02 25.30
CA GLY A 562 19.40 31.08 24.31
C GLY A 562 18.49 30.72 23.12
N ARG A 563 17.90 29.52 23.08
CA ARG A 563 17.04 29.01 21.99
C ARG A 563 15.64 28.68 22.52
N PRO A 564 14.72 29.67 22.65
CA PRO A 564 13.45 29.47 23.33
C PRO A 564 12.55 28.40 22.69
N ARG A 565 12.59 28.26 21.35
CA ARG A 565 11.78 27.26 20.63
C ARG A 565 12.22 25.83 20.98
N LEU A 566 13.52 25.53 21.00
CA LEU A 566 14.05 24.22 21.34
C LEU A 566 13.84 23.90 22.82
N ARG A 567 14.01 24.88 23.69
CA ARG A 567 13.70 24.72 25.12
C ARG A 567 12.23 24.35 25.34
N ALA A 568 11.31 25.03 24.66
CA ALA A 568 9.89 24.72 24.73
C ALA A 568 9.58 23.32 24.22
N ALA A 569 10.23 22.87 23.13
CA ALA A 569 10.09 21.54 22.59
C ALA A 569 10.55 20.46 23.57
N ALA A 570 11.74 20.59 24.14
CA ALA A 570 12.24 19.66 25.14
C ALA A 570 11.39 19.64 26.43
N GLN A 571 10.87 20.80 26.85
CA GLN A 571 9.94 20.88 27.97
C GLN A 571 8.61 20.16 27.68
N MET A 572 8.07 20.31 26.47
CA MET A 572 6.85 19.63 26.06
C MET A 572 7.00 18.12 26.11
N VAL A 573 8.05 17.58 25.49
CA VAL A 573 8.32 16.13 25.51
C VAL A 573 8.47 15.60 26.93
N GLN A 574 9.10 16.37 27.83
CA GLN A 574 9.21 15.98 29.23
C GLN A 574 7.86 15.90 29.97
N LEU A 575 6.84 16.62 29.52
CA LEU A 575 5.51 16.56 30.15
C LEU A 575 4.88 15.19 30.06
N HIS A 576 5.24 14.37 29.06
CA HIS A 576 4.77 12.98 28.96
C HIS A 576 5.23 12.09 30.14
N ARG A 577 6.26 12.51 30.87
CA ARG A 577 6.74 11.80 32.08
C ARG A 577 6.10 12.29 33.37
N LYS A 578 5.31 13.36 33.31
CA LYS A 578 4.67 13.94 34.49
C LYS A 578 3.30 13.31 34.72
N GLU A 579 2.87 13.32 35.98
CA GLU A 579 1.55 12.85 36.35
C GLU A 579 0.46 13.71 35.68
N PRO A 580 -0.40 13.13 34.83
CA PRO A 580 -1.43 13.90 34.11
C PRO A 580 -2.51 14.48 35.02
N SER A 581 -2.73 13.93 36.20
CA SER A 581 -3.70 14.41 37.20
C SER A 581 -3.24 15.67 37.93
N ASP A 582 -1.94 16.01 37.88
CA ASP A 582 -1.39 17.18 38.51
C ASP A 582 -1.89 18.48 37.83
N PRO A 583 -2.54 19.42 38.59
CA PRO A 583 -2.98 20.70 38.05
C PRO A 583 -1.86 21.54 37.44
N GLN A 584 -0.62 21.35 37.89
CA GLN A 584 0.55 22.03 37.33
C GLN A 584 0.87 21.48 35.93
N THR A 585 0.84 20.18 35.73
CA THR A 585 1.02 19.53 34.43
C THR A 585 0.00 20.06 33.41
N ARG A 586 -1.27 20.18 33.77
CA ARG A 586 -2.30 20.81 32.93
C ARG A 586 -1.97 22.24 32.53
N ARG A 587 -1.52 23.07 33.49
CA ARG A 587 -1.15 24.46 33.20
C ARG A 587 0.06 24.55 32.28
N GLU A 588 1.03 23.65 32.44
CA GLU A 588 2.22 23.62 31.61
C GLU A 588 1.87 23.12 30.18
N ALA A 589 1.01 22.15 30.04
CA ALA A 589 0.50 21.70 28.74
C ALA A 589 -0.23 22.80 27.97
N ALA A 590 -1.12 23.54 28.66
CA ALA A 590 -1.80 24.67 28.05
C ALA A 590 -0.83 25.80 27.62
N ARG A 591 0.23 26.06 28.42
CA ARG A 591 1.29 27.00 28.03
C ARG A 591 2.08 26.54 26.84
N ALA A 592 2.35 25.21 26.71
CA ALA A 592 3.02 24.62 25.54
C ALA A 592 2.19 24.82 24.28
N VAL A 593 0.87 24.57 24.32
CA VAL A 593 -0.04 24.87 23.21
C VAL A 593 0.05 26.34 22.79
N ALA A 594 -0.06 27.26 23.73
CA ALA A 594 0.01 28.69 23.45
C ALA A 594 1.39 29.13 22.91
N ALA A 595 2.47 28.52 23.37
CA ALA A 595 3.82 28.78 22.87
C ALA A 595 4.02 28.29 21.45
N ALA A 596 3.59 27.06 21.10
CA ALA A 596 3.64 26.51 19.77
C ALA A 596 2.77 27.32 18.78
N HIS A 597 1.59 27.71 19.19
CA HIS A 597 0.70 28.57 18.41
C HIS A 597 1.35 29.92 18.05
N ARG A 598 1.94 30.61 19.03
CA ARG A 598 2.66 31.89 18.79
C ARG A 598 3.89 31.71 17.90
N ALA A 599 4.52 30.54 17.93
CA ALA A 599 5.65 30.22 17.08
C ALA A 599 5.24 29.84 15.65
N GLY A 600 3.94 29.66 15.37
CA GLY A 600 3.41 29.17 14.10
C GLY A 600 3.78 27.70 13.80
N ASP A 601 4.22 26.95 14.81
CA ASP A 601 4.63 25.55 14.69
C ASP A 601 3.42 24.62 14.90
N ARG A 602 2.74 24.30 13.81
CA ARG A 602 1.49 23.55 13.84
C ARG A 602 1.66 22.09 14.29
N ILE A 603 2.78 21.46 13.95
CA ILE A 603 3.06 20.08 14.36
C ILE A 603 3.24 20.04 15.88
N ARG A 604 4.03 20.93 16.44
CA ARG A 604 4.20 21.02 17.90
C ARG A 604 2.97 21.53 18.64
N GLU A 605 2.17 22.39 18.00
CA GLU A 605 0.86 22.79 18.57
C GLU A 605 -0.07 21.56 18.64
N SER A 606 -0.10 20.73 17.60
CA SER A 606 -0.87 19.49 17.59
C SER A 606 -0.38 18.50 18.65
N ALA A 607 0.93 18.28 18.76
CA ALA A 607 1.51 17.41 19.79
C ALA A 607 1.23 17.89 21.22
N ALA A 608 1.26 19.21 21.45
CA ALA A 608 0.89 19.78 22.76
C ALA A 608 -0.61 19.65 23.07
N LEU A 609 -1.46 19.76 22.04
CA LEU A 609 -2.90 19.50 22.17
C LEU A 609 -3.21 18.03 22.42
N ASP A 610 -2.39 17.11 21.94
CA ASP A 610 -2.49 15.69 22.22
C ASP A 610 -2.34 15.41 23.72
N LEU A 611 -1.26 15.91 24.31
CA LEU A 611 -1.05 15.82 25.74
C LEU A 611 -2.23 16.44 26.54
N LEU A 612 -2.72 17.59 26.09
CA LEU A 612 -3.89 18.23 26.73
C LEU A 612 -5.16 17.38 26.60
N THR A 613 -5.34 16.72 25.45
CA THR A 613 -6.45 15.78 25.21
C THR A 613 -6.41 14.62 26.19
N GLY A 614 -5.23 14.00 26.39
CA GLY A 614 -5.04 12.94 27.38
C GLY A 614 -5.35 13.39 28.81
N ILE A 615 -4.85 14.56 29.20
CA ILE A 615 -5.14 15.16 30.52
C ILE A 615 -6.65 15.39 30.71
N GLN A 616 -7.34 15.90 29.69
CA GLN A 616 -8.80 16.12 29.72
C GLN A 616 -9.57 14.82 29.85
N LEU A 617 -9.16 13.76 29.12
CA LEU A 617 -9.76 12.43 29.23
C LEU A 617 -9.61 11.88 30.65
N LEU A 618 -8.40 11.88 31.20
CA LEU A 618 -8.14 11.41 32.57
C LEU A 618 -8.91 12.21 33.63
N ALA A 619 -9.25 13.47 33.35
CA ALA A 619 -10.12 14.27 34.17
C ALA A 619 -11.64 14.01 33.96
N GLY A 620 -12.00 13.01 33.16
CA GLY A 620 -13.41 12.69 32.84
C GLY A 620 -14.12 13.75 32.00
N GLN A 621 -13.39 14.47 31.14
CA GLN A 621 -13.90 15.55 30.31
C GLN A 621 -13.89 15.22 28.79
N PRO A 622 -14.59 14.17 28.33
CA PRO A 622 -14.51 13.71 26.94
C PRO A 622 -14.98 14.77 25.93
N VAL A 623 -15.93 15.61 26.27
CA VAL A 623 -16.42 16.70 25.39
C VAL A 623 -15.33 17.75 25.13
N GLN A 624 -14.56 18.13 26.17
CA GLN A 624 -13.44 19.05 26.00
C GLN A 624 -12.30 18.42 25.23
N ALA A 625 -12.00 17.15 25.51
CA ALA A 625 -11.00 16.36 24.79
C ALA A 625 -11.33 16.28 23.29
N ALA A 626 -12.61 16.07 22.93
CA ALA A 626 -13.06 16.10 21.54
C ALA A 626 -12.81 17.46 20.88
N GLY A 627 -12.99 18.57 21.60
CA GLY A 627 -12.66 19.90 21.11
C GLY A 627 -11.16 20.06 20.80
N SER A 628 -10.30 19.60 21.69
CA SER A 628 -8.83 19.63 21.52
C SER A 628 -8.39 18.73 20.34
N ALA A 629 -8.93 17.53 20.23
CA ALA A 629 -8.61 16.59 19.14
C ALA A 629 -9.07 17.12 17.76
N ARG A 630 -10.27 17.72 17.66
CA ARG A 630 -10.72 18.36 16.41
C ARG A 630 -9.80 19.49 15.99
N ARG A 631 -9.38 20.35 16.93
CA ARG A 631 -8.42 21.43 16.65
C ARG A 631 -7.11 20.90 16.09
N ARG A 632 -6.62 19.74 16.56
CA ARG A 632 -5.43 19.08 15.99
C ARG A 632 -5.62 18.75 14.51
N VAL A 633 -6.77 18.15 14.16
CA VAL A 633 -7.08 17.81 12.76
C VAL A 633 -7.13 19.07 11.90
N ASP A 634 -7.80 20.13 12.36
CA ASP A 634 -7.92 21.39 11.63
C ASP A 634 -6.56 22.08 11.39
N LEU A 635 -5.62 21.99 12.36
CA LEU A 635 -4.27 22.51 12.23
C LEU A 635 -3.46 21.85 11.12
N LEU A 636 -3.70 20.55 10.90
CA LEU A 636 -2.94 19.71 9.97
C LEU A 636 -3.61 19.58 8.60
N ASP A 637 -4.84 20.09 8.45
CA ASP A 637 -5.63 19.97 7.22
C ASP A 637 -5.09 20.80 6.06
N GLY A 638 -5.42 20.33 4.82
CA GLY A 638 -5.20 21.10 3.59
C GLY A 638 -3.75 21.16 3.08
N ARG A 639 -2.84 20.35 3.61
CA ARG A 639 -1.45 20.28 3.18
C ARG A 639 -1.11 18.93 2.58
N PRO A 640 -0.12 18.87 1.66
CA PRO A 640 0.48 17.59 1.26
C PRO A 640 1.01 16.87 2.49
N VAL A 641 0.73 15.56 2.58
CA VAL A 641 1.20 14.75 3.69
C VAL A 641 2.70 14.49 3.53
N GLU A 642 3.49 15.11 4.40
CA GLU A 642 4.94 14.93 4.50
C GLU A 642 5.25 13.91 5.60
N PRO A 643 6.34 13.13 5.51
CA PRO A 643 6.67 12.12 6.52
C PRO A 643 6.68 12.68 7.95
N ALA A 644 7.25 13.87 8.15
CA ALA A 644 7.36 14.51 9.46
C ALA A 644 5.99 14.84 10.11
N GLY A 645 4.95 15.10 9.30
CA GLY A 645 3.60 15.42 9.80
C GLY A 645 2.60 14.27 9.67
N ALA A 646 2.97 13.20 8.99
CA ALA A 646 2.06 12.11 8.63
C ALA A 646 1.58 11.34 9.86
N LEU A 647 2.49 10.99 10.76
CA LEU A 647 2.15 10.32 12.02
C LEU A 647 1.26 11.22 12.88
N GLU A 648 1.59 12.51 12.97
CA GLU A 648 0.81 13.46 13.76
C GLU A 648 -0.63 13.61 13.23
N LEU A 649 -0.80 13.61 11.89
CA LEU A 649 -2.13 13.64 11.28
C LEU A 649 -2.90 12.33 11.54
N LYS A 650 -2.24 11.17 11.45
CA LYS A 650 -2.85 9.87 11.76
C LYS A 650 -3.34 9.85 13.20
N ASP A 651 -2.48 10.24 14.14
CA ASP A 651 -2.75 10.27 15.56
C ASP A 651 -3.86 11.29 15.91
N ALA A 652 -3.82 12.49 15.30
CA ALA A 652 -4.88 13.48 15.47
C ALA A 652 -6.25 12.97 15.01
N LEU A 653 -6.31 12.25 13.87
CA LEU A 653 -7.55 11.64 13.39
C LEU A 653 -8.02 10.52 14.31
N HIS A 654 -7.12 9.65 14.75
CA HIS A 654 -7.41 8.58 15.71
C HIS A 654 -8.01 9.15 17.02
N MET A 655 -7.35 10.12 17.62
CA MET A 655 -7.86 10.78 18.84
C MET A 655 -9.17 11.53 18.60
N ALA A 656 -9.39 12.10 17.41
CA ALA A 656 -10.66 12.73 17.06
C ALA A 656 -11.80 11.69 16.94
N VAL A 657 -11.53 10.50 16.37
CA VAL A 657 -12.50 9.39 16.33
C VAL A 657 -12.91 9.00 17.74
N LEU A 658 -11.94 8.65 18.57
CA LEU A 658 -12.19 8.14 19.92
C LEU A 658 -12.89 9.18 20.80
N THR A 659 -12.40 10.41 20.83
CA THR A 659 -12.98 11.47 21.67
C THR A 659 -14.35 11.91 21.20
N CYS A 660 -14.64 11.87 19.89
CA CYS A 660 -15.99 12.12 19.37
C CYS A 660 -16.96 10.99 19.78
N VAL A 661 -16.51 9.72 19.79
CA VAL A 661 -17.30 8.59 20.36
C VAL A 661 -17.60 8.86 21.83
N GLY A 662 -16.60 9.21 22.62
CA GLY A 662 -16.76 9.54 24.04
C GLY A 662 -17.71 10.71 24.28
N ALA A 663 -17.66 11.74 23.43
CA ALA A 663 -18.50 12.94 23.49
C ALA A 663 -19.89 12.76 22.85
N GLY A 664 -20.21 11.58 22.26
CA GLY A 664 -21.51 11.29 21.63
C GLY A 664 -21.72 11.94 20.27
N ASP A 665 -20.65 12.44 19.61
CA ASP A 665 -20.73 12.96 18.24
C ASP A 665 -20.35 11.84 17.24
N LEU A 666 -21.24 10.84 17.14
CA LEU A 666 -21.03 9.67 16.29
C LEU A 666 -20.85 10.02 14.80
N PRO A 667 -21.62 10.98 14.22
CA PRO A 667 -21.40 11.39 12.85
C PRO A 667 -20.01 11.97 12.58
N ALA A 668 -19.45 12.73 13.53
CA ALA A 668 -18.09 13.23 13.39
C ALA A 668 -17.06 12.11 13.52
N ALA A 669 -17.25 11.18 14.46
CA ALA A 669 -16.38 10.02 14.62
C ALA A 669 -16.31 9.19 13.33
N THR A 670 -17.44 8.88 12.70
CA THR A 670 -17.50 8.18 11.41
C THR A 670 -16.78 8.95 10.29
N ARG A 671 -16.95 10.28 10.21
CA ARG A 671 -16.22 11.07 9.20
C ARG A 671 -14.70 11.04 9.39
N TYR A 672 -14.22 11.17 10.64
CA TYR A 672 -12.79 11.14 10.92
C TYR A 672 -12.18 9.74 10.68
N SER A 673 -12.89 8.66 11.01
CA SER A 673 -12.42 7.30 10.76
C SER A 673 -12.32 6.99 9.26
N GLN A 674 -13.29 7.41 8.45
CA GLN A 674 -13.24 7.30 6.98
C GLN A 674 -12.06 8.09 6.41
N ARG A 675 -11.81 9.28 6.94
CA ARG A 675 -10.69 10.11 6.52
C ARG A 675 -9.34 9.48 6.87
N GLN A 676 -9.22 8.87 8.05
CA GLN A 676 -8.01 8.16 8.48
C GLN A 676 -7.71 6.99 7.54
N ARG A 677 -8.71 6.17 7.21
CA ARG A 677 -8.58 5.07 6.23
C ARG A 677 -8.15 5.54 4.84
N ALA A 678 -8.50 6.76 4.45
CA ALA A 678 -8.14 7.31 3.14
C ALA A 678 -6.67 7.79 3.05
N LEU A 679 -5.90 7.79 4.15
CA LEU A 679 -4.50 8.19 4.14
C LEU A 679 -3.65 7.23 3.29
N ALA A 680 -2.97 7.78 2.27
CA ALA A 680 -2.25 6.99 1.28
C ALA A 680 -1.15 6.11 1.91
N PHE A 681 -0.40 6.63 2.86
CA PHE A 681 0.70 5.92 3.53
C PHE A 681 0.24 4.79 4.46
N LEU A 682 -1.07 4.67 4.74
CA LEU A 682 -1.67 3.54 5.47
C LEU A 682 -2.14 2.41 4.54
N ARG A 683 -1.98 2.54 3.23
CA ARG A 683 -2.43 1.51 2.28
C ARG A 683 -1.77 0.15 2.51
N GLU A 684 -0.50 0.15 2.90
CA GLU A 684 0.22 -1.07 3.26
C GLU A 684 -0.32 -1.74 4.54
N GLN A 685 -1.17 -1.04 5.31
CA GLN A 685 -1.80 -1.51 6.55
C GLN A 685 -3.32 -1.44 6.48
N HIS A 686 -3.90 -1.38 5.27
CA HIS A 686 -5.31 -1.05 5.05
C HIS A 686 -6.28 -1.93 5.85
N ASP A 687 -6.04 -3.23 5.89
CA ASP A 687 -6.93 -4.19 6.54
C ASP A 687 -6.89 -4.04 8.07
N LEU A 688 -5.70 -3.84 8.64
CA LEU A 688 -5.55 -3.52 10.06
C LEU A 688 -6.11 -2.14 10.43
N ALA A 689 -6.03 -1.16 9.51
CA ALA A 689 -6.60 0.17 9.72
C ALA A 689 -8.14 0.17 9.74
N THR A 690 -8.78 -0.92 9.32
CA THR A 690 -10.23 -1.08 9.38
C THR A 690 -10.74 -1.09 10.82
N GLU A 691 -9.93 -1.53 11.78
CA GLU A 691 -10.24 -1.51 13.22
C GLU A 691 -10.74 -0.13 13.68
N GLU A 692 -10.17 0.93 13.17
CA GLU A 692 -10.50 2.33 13.53
C GLU A 692 -11.96 2.73 13.21
N THR A 693 -12.63 2.01 12.31
CA THR A 693 -14.04 2.28 11.96
C THR A 693 -15.03 1.45 12.76
N LEU A 694 -14.58 0.32 13.35
CA LEU A 694 -15.49 -0.65 13.93
C LEU A 694 -16.28 -0.10 15.12
N THR A 695 -15.63 0.61 16.03
CA THR A 695 -16.27 1.17 17.23
C THR A 695 -17.28 2.28 16.91
N PRO A 696 -16.92 3.35 16.13
CA PRO A 696 -17.89 4.38 15.79
C PRO A 696 -19.05 3.83 14.97
N ASP A 697 -18.81 2.92 14.02
CA ASP A 697 -19.87 2.31 13.21
C ASP A 697 -20.80 1.40 14.03
N ALA A 698 -20.25 0.66 15.02
CA ALA A 698 -21.06 -0.17 15.91
C ALA A 698 -22.04 0.65 16.74
N LEU A 699 -21.56 1.76 17.33
CA LEU A 699 -22.38 2.66 18.14
C LEU A 699 -23.34 3.51 17.28
N ALA A 700 -22.94 3.84 16.04
CA ALA A 700 -23.80 4.50 15.06
C ALA A 700 -24.83 3.55 14.41
N GLY A 701 -24.81 2.25 14.69
CA GLY A 701 -25.77 1.28 14.15
C GLY A 701 -25.47 0.83 12.72
N HIS A 702 -24.26 1.08 12.20
CA HIS A 702 -23.82 0.61 10.88
C HIS A 702 -23.34 -0.86 10.95
N TRP A 703 -24.14 -1.75 11.52
CA TRP A 703 -23.73 -3.10 11.91
C TRP A 703 -23.22 -3.95 10.74
N ARG A 704 -23.77 -3.78 9.54
CA ARG A 704 -23.23 -4.47 8.36
C ARG A 704 -21.78 -4.08 8.05
N ALA A 705 -21.50 -2.79 8.15
CA ALA A 705 -20.14 -2.30 7.93
C ALA A 705 -19.17 -2.82 9.00
N VAL A 706 -19.67 -2.93 10.26
CA VAL A 706 -18.90 -3.50 11.37
C VAL A 706 -18.56 -4.97 11.12
N LEU A 707 -19.56 -5.79 10.77
CA LEU A 707 -19.34 -7.23 10.54
C LEU A 707 -18.38 -7.47 9.37
N ALA A 708 -18.55 -6.71 8.29
CA ALA A 708 -17.68 -6.79 7.14
C ALA A 708 -16.26 -6.27 7.42
N GLY A 709 -16.16 -5.16 8.15
CA GLY A 709 -14.88 -4.59 8.56
C GLY A 709 -14.14 -5.48 9.56
N GLY A 710 -14.86 -6.20 10.41
CA GLY A 710 -14.32 -7.19 11.31
C GLY A 710 -13.58 -8.31 10.56
N GLU A 711 -14.20 -8.88 9.54
CA GLU A 711 -13.57 -9.94 8.73
C GLU A 711 -12.28 -9.43 8.04
N LEU A 712 -12.32 -8.21 7.48
CA LEU A 712 -11.12 -7.59 6.90
C LEU A 712 -10.01 -7.37 7.93
N PHE A 713 -10.37 -6.91 9.13
CA PHE A 713 -9.41 -6.77 10.23
C PHE A 713 -8.78 -8.12 10.59
N LEU A 714 -9.60 -9.18 10.70
CA LEU A 714 -9.13 -10.52 11.05
C LEU A 714 -8.17 -11.07 9.99
N GLU A 715 -8.49 -10.90 8.70
CA GLU A 715 -7.60 -11.25 7.59
C GLU A 715 -6.27 -10.49 7.67
N GLY A 716 -6.31 -9.17 7.89
CA GLY A 716 -5.11 -8.35 8.02
C GLY A 716 -4.28 -8.72 9.25
N TRP A 717 -4.93 -9.06 10.37
CA TRP A 717 -4.26 -9.49 11.58
C TRP A 717 -3.66 -10.89 11.46
N ASP A 718 -4.34 -11.81 10.75
CA ASP A 718 -3.81 -13.13 10.38
C ASP A 718 -2.58 -13.00 9.48
N MET A 719 -2.65 -12.16 8.45
CA MET A 719 -1.51 -11.86 7.58
C MET A 719 -0.34 -11.25 8.35
N ALA A 720 -0.63 -10.39 9.34
CA ALA A 720 0.38 -9.85 10.24
C ALA A 720 0.95 -10.87 11.23
N GLY A 721 0.38 -12.10 11.31
CA GLY A 721 0.79 -13.19 12.19
C GLY A 721 0.33 -13.03 13.62
N ARG A 722 -0.81 -12.41 13.79
CA ARG A 722 -1.51 -12.26 15.07
C ARG A 722 -0.65 -11.64 16.16
N PRO A 723 0.00 -10.48 15.94
CA PRO A 723 0.75 -9.85 17.02
C PRO A 723 -0.16 -9.44 18.16
N ALA A 724 0.27 -9.61 19.40
CA ALA A 724 -0.41 -9.01 20.55
C ALA A 724 -0.42 -7.48 20.40
N ALA A 725 -1.59 -6.86 20.52
CA ALA A 725 -1.79 -5.43 20.31
C ALA A 725 -3.01 -4.96 21.10
N SER A 726 -2.88 -4.82 22.40
CA SER A 726 -4.00 -4.47 23.31
C SER A 726 -4.71 -3.17 22.92
N GLY A 727 -4.00 -2.20 22.36
CA GLY A 727 -4.57 -0.94 21.85
C GLY A 727 -5.53 -1.12 20.68
N ARG A 728 -5.51 -2.25 19.97
CA ARG A 728 -6.41 -2.57 18.86
C ARG A 728 -7.62 -3.43 19.26
N ALA A 729 -7.77 -3.77 20.52
CA ALA A 729 -8.79 -4.69 20.99
C ALA A 729 -10.21 -4.08 21.05
N ILE A 730 -10.33 -2.75 21.07
CA ILE A 730 -11.64 -2.06 21.18
C ILE A 730 -12.53 -2.32 19.95
N GLY A 731 -11.99 -2.30 18.74
CA GLY A 731 -12.72 -2.56 17.51
C GLY A 731 -13.28 -3.99 17.44
N PRO A 732 -12.45 -5.05 17.59
CA PRO A 732 -12.90 -6.43 17.72
C PRO A 732 -13.92 -6.65 18.84
N CYS A 733 -13.78 -5.96 19.97
CA CYS A 733 -14.76 -6.00 21.04
C CYS A 733 -16.13 -5.41 20.63
N ALA A 734 -16.11 -4.34 19.81
CA ALA A 734 -17.33 -3.77 19.23
C ALA A 734 -17.98 -4.75 18.22
N VAL A 735 -17.20 -5.54 17.47
CA VAL A 735 -17.73 -6.61 16.62
C VAL A 735 -18.40 -7.69 17.46
N ALA A 736 -17.77 -8.11 18.57
CA ALA A 736 -18.37 -9.06 19.52
C ALA A 736 -19.69 -8.52 20.09
N MET A 737 -19.76 -7.22 20.42
CA MET A 737 -21.00 -6.58 20.87
C MET A 737 -22.09 -6.68 19.79
N VAL A 738 -21.77 -6.36 18.52
CA VAL A 738 -22.76 -6.41 17.44
C VAL A 738 -23.29 -7.84 17.26
N HIS A 739 -22.45 -8.88 17.28
CA HIS A 739 -22.91 -10.27 17.24
C HIS A 739 -23.82 -10.61 18.43
N GLY A 740 -23.49 -10.14 19.63
CA GLY A 740 -24.34 -10.32 20.82
C GLY A 740 -25.70 -9.62 20.69
N LEU A 741 -25.75 -8.42 20.10
CA LEU A 741 -27.01 -7.71 19.82
C LEU A 741 -27.85 -8.40 18.74
N LEU A 742 -27.23 -9.20 17.88
CA LEU A 742 -27.89 -10.02 16.87
C LEU A 742 -28.31 -11.41 17.38
N GLY A 743 -27.96 -11.76 18.61
CA GLY A 743 -28.23 -13.08 19.20
C GLY A 743 -27.35 -14.21 18.65
N ASP A 744 -26.22 -13.88 17.99
CA ASP A 744 -25.24 -14.85 17.51
C ASP A 744 -24.13 -15.06 18.56
N ASP A 745 -24.48 -15.87 19.59
CA ASP A 745 -23.55 -16.15 20.69
C ASP A 745 -22.28 -16.87 20.23
N THR A 746 -22.37 -17.69 19.18
CA THR A 746 -21.20 -18.41 18.64
C THR A 746 -20.18 -17.46 18.03
N ALA A 747 -20.63 -16.55 17.18
CA ALA A 747 -19.73 -15.56 16.57
C ALA A 747 -19.22 -14.55 17.61
N ARG A 748 -20.09 -14.13 18.55
CA ARG A 748 -19.66 -13.28 19.68
C ARG A 748 -18.51 -13.93 20.45
N ASP A 749 -18.65 -15.20 20.75
CA ASP A 749 -17.68 -15.98 21.46
C ASP A 749 -16.36 -16.12 20.71
N HIS A 750 -16.41 -16.31 19.39
CA HIS A 750 -15.22 -16.27 18.53
C HIS A 750 -14.48 -14.94 18.65
N TRP A 751 -15.20 -13.81 18.51
CA TRP A 751 -14.60 -12.48 18.59
C TRP A 751 -14.06 -12.13 19.97
N LEU A 752 -14.66 -12.61 21.05
CA LEU A 752 -14.08 -12.49 22.40
C LEU A 752 -12.76 -13.27 22.50
N GLY A 753 -12.61 -14.39 21.80
CA GLY A 753 -11.33 -15.08 21.64
C GLY A 753 -10.26 -14.20 20.94
N VAL A 754 -10.63 -13.53 19.86
CA VAL A 754 -9.75 -12.55 19.17
C VAL A 754 -9.32 -11.41 20.09
N VAL A 755 -10.27 -10.85 20.87
CA VAL A 755 -9.97 -9.79 21.86
C VAL A 755 -9.00 -10.29 22.92
N ALA A 756 -9.19 -11.51 23.43
CA ALA A 756 -8.32 -12.11 24.44
C ALA A 756 -6.89 -12.30 23.91
N GLU A 757 -6.75 -12.81 22.69
CA GLU A 757 -5.47 -13.02 22.02
C GLU A 757 -4.75 -11.67 21.76
N LEU A 758 -5.44 -10.64 21.28
CA LEU A 758 -4.89 -9.28 21.11
C LEU A 758 -4.38 -8.69 22.42
N ARG A 759 -5.09 -8.95 23.51
CA ARG A 759 -4.74 -8.45 24.85
C ARG A 759 -3.70 -9.30 25.59
N GLY A 760 -3.45 -10.53 25.12
CA GLY A 760 -2.60 -11.49 25.82
C GLY A 760 -3.18 -11.95 27.16
N VAL A 761 -4.51 -12.08 27.26
CA VAL A 761 -5.24 -12.51 28.47
C VAL A 761 -6.05 -13.78 28.21
N GLU A 762 -6.55 -14.40 29.29
CA GLU A 762 -7.50 -15.51 29.14
C GLU A 762 -8.85 -15.03 28.60
N ARG A 763 -9.55 -15.88 27.86
CA ARG A 763 -10.84 -15.53 27.23
C ARG A 763 -11.89 -15.06 28.24
N ALA A 764 -11.91 -15.58 29.44
CA ALA A 764 -12.81 -15.15 30.50
C ALA A 764 -12.60 -13.70 30.95
N ASP A 765 -11.42 -13.16 30.68
CA ASP A 765 -11.01 -11.78 30.99
C ASP A 765 -10.94 -10.86 29.76
N ALA A 766 -11.42 -11.34 28.62
CA ALA A 766 -11.36 -10.60 27.34
C ALA A 766 -11.90 -9.17 27.42
N THR A 767 -12.98 -8.93 28.16
CA THR A 767 -13.62 -7.64 28.33
C THR A 767 -13.30 -6.94 29.65
N ARG A 768 -12.70 -7.63 30.63
CA ARG A 768 -12.47 -7.12 31.97
C ARG A 768 -11.37 -6.04 32.04
N GLY A 769 -11.62 -5.03 32.86
CA GLY A 769 -10.64 -3.97 33.17
C GLY A 769 -10.34 -3.05 32.00
N THR A 770 -11.12 -3.11 30.93
CA THR A 770 -10.88 -2.29 29.73
C THR A 770 -11.67 -0.98 29.73
N GLY A 771 -12.77 -0.91 30.47
CA GLY A 771 -13.74 0.17 30.46
C GLY A 771 -14.69 0.16 29.25
N TYR A 772 -14.22 -0.23 28.08
CA TYR A 772 -15.07 -0.40 26.89
C TYR A 772 -15.74 -1.78 26.84
N GLY A 773 -15.05 -2.82 27.26
CA GLY A 773 -15.59 -4.19 27.23
C GLY A 773 -16.79 -4.36 28.14
N GLU A 774 -16.71 -3.85 29.37
CA GLU A 774 -17.81 -3.84 30.31
C GLU A 774 -19.01 -3.05 29.77
N LEU A 775 -18.76 -1.93 29.09
CA LEU A 775 -19.82 -1.14 28.46
C LEU A 775 -20.52 -1.93 27.35
N PHE A 776 -19.77 -2.59 26.49
CA PHE A 776 -20.31 -3.36 25.36
C PHE A 776 -21.04 -4.61 25.85
N ASP A 777 -20.54 -5.29 26.87
CA ASP A 777 -21.24 -6.40 27.52
C ASP A 777 -22.55 -5.92 28.14
N ALA A 778 -22.55 -4.77 28.81
CA ALA A 778 -23.78 -4.22 29.40
C ALA A 778 -24.82 -3.87 28.34
N LEU A 779 -24.42 -3.35 27.19
CA LEU A 779 -25.34 -3.09 26.06
C LEU A 779 -26.00 -4.38 25.54
N VAL A 780 -25.24 -5.46 25.41
CA VAL A 780 -25.77 -6.78 25.02
C VAL A 780 -26.74 -7.33 26.08
N LEU A 781 -26.37 -7.24 27.37
CA LEU A 781 -27.20 -7.72 28.46
C LEU A 781 -28.50 -6.91 28.57
N LEU A 782 -28.45 -5.61 28.45
CA LEU A 782 -29.62 -4.73 28.44
C LEU A 782 -30.52 -4.97 27.23
N HIS A 783 -29.94 -5.30 26.08
CA HIS A 783 -30.69 -5.68 24.87
C HIS A 783 -31.45 -7.00 25.09
N GLY A 784 -30.83 -7.97 25.76
CA GLY A 784 -31.40 -9.26 26.12
C GLY A 784 -32.29 -9.25 27.37
N ASP A 785 -32.74 -8.09 27.85
CA ASP A 785 -33.62 -7.92 29.02
C ASP A 785 -33.03 -8.55 30.31
N ARG A 786 -31.72 -8.35 30.53
CA ARG A 786 -30.96 -8.85 31.69
C ARG A 786 -30.32 -7.69 32.49
N PRO A 787 -31.15 -6.80 33.09
CA PRO A 787 -30.63 -5.57 33.71
C PRO A 787 -29.80 -5.83 34.98
N ASP A 788 -30.10 -6.86 35.76
CA ASP A 788 -29.32 -7.22 36.96
C ASP A 788 -27.89 -7.62 36.60
N ALA A 789 -27.76 -8.44 35.55
CA ALA A 789 -26.45 -8.85 35.04
C ALA A 789 -25.68 -7.65 34.47
N ALA A 790 -26.35 -6.74 33.74
CA ALA A 790 -25.75 -5.52 33.21
C ALA A 790 -25.25 -4.63 34.34
N LEU A 791 -26.05 -4.43 35.38
CA LEU A 791 -25.67 -3.66 36.56
C LEU A 791 -24.46 -4.26 37.27
N THR A 792 -24.44 -5.60 37.41
CA THR A 792 -23.32 -6.33 38.02
C THR A 792 -22.01 -6.09 37.23
N VAL A 793 -22.07 -6.10 35.88
CA VAL A 793 -20.89 -5.87 35.04
C VAL A 793 -20.43 -4.42 35.17
N LEU A 794 -21.35 -3.45 35.13
CA LEU A 794 -21.05 -2.02 35.22
C LEU A 794 -20.55 -1.58 36.61
N ASP A 795 -21.02 -2.21 37.70
CA ASP A 795 -20.64 -1.86 39.08
C ASP A 795 -19.29 -2.49 39.50
N ARG A 796 -18.71 -3.40 38.71
CA ARG A 796 -17.39 -3.95 39.02
C ARG A 796 -16.35 -2.82 39.05
N GLN A 797 -15.73 -2.65 40.22
CA GLN A 797 -14.53 -1.85 40.42
C GLN A 797 -13.38 -2.83 40.62
N ASP A 798 -12.77 -3.28 39.54
CA ASP A 798 -11.47 -3.92 39.67
C ASP A 798 -10.48 -2.81 40.07
N GLY A 799 -9.75 -2.99 41.19
CA GLY A 799 -8.87 -1.96 41.76
C GLY A 799 -7.65 -1.56 40.94
N SER A 800 -7.60 -1.91 39.65
CA SER A 800 -6.75 -1.34 38.65
C SER A 800 -7.26 0.05 38.27
N GLN A 801 -6.38 1.04 38.25
CA GLN A 801 -6.71 2.36 37.70
C GLN A 801 -7.38 2.17 36.32
N PRO A 802 -8.54 2.81 36.06
CA PRO A 802 -9.19 2.67 34.77
C PRO A 802 -8.21 3.18 33.70
N LEU A 803 -7.86 2.30 32.76
CA LEU A 803 -7.19 2.70 31.55
C LEU A 803 -7.91 3.95 30.99
N TRP A 804 -7.22 4.85 30.33
CA TRP A 804 -7.78 6.09 29.80
C TRP A 804 -9.07 5.87 28.98
N TYR A 805 -9.25 4.70 28.36
CA TYR A 805 -10.50 4.27 27.71
C TYR A 805 -11.70 4.25 28.64
N GLY A 806 -11.55 3.88 29.91
CA GLY A 806 -12.62 3.91 30.89
C GLY A 806 -13.10 5.33 31.17
N GLN A 807 -12.18 6.29 31.16
CA GLN A 807 -12.51 7.72 31.30
C GLN A 807 -13.12 8.32 30.02
N LEU A 808 -12.72 7.82 28.86
CA LEU A 808 -13.29 8.19 27.56
C LEU A 808 -14.79 7.91 27.52
N LEU A 809 -15.22 6.76 28.03
CA LEU A 809 -16.60 6.29 28.00
C LEU A 809 -17.34 6.49 29.33
N CYS A 810 -16.81 7.30 30.25
CA CYS A 810 -17.38 7.48 31.58
C CYS A 810 -18.84 7.96 31.57
N GLN A 811 -19.21 8.87 30.65
CA GLN A 811 -20.58 9.36 30.49
C GLN A 811 -21.53 8.28 29.95
N TRP A 812 -21.06 7.46 28.99
CA TRP A 812 -21.82 6.30 28.50
C TRP A 812 -22.10 5.31 29.63
N ARG A 813 -21.08 5.01 30.44
CA ARG A 813 -21.23 4.12 31.60
C ARG A 813 -22.22 4.66 32.60
N ALA A 814 -22.13 5.97 32.95
CA ALA A 814 -23.03 6.58 33.90
C ALA A 814 -24.51 6.47 33.45
N ALA A 815 -24.78 6.74 32.17
CA ALA A 815 -26.13 6.62 31.61
C ALA A 815 -26.66 5.17 31.63
N LEU A 816 -25.82 4.20 31.27
CA LEU A 816 -26.21 2.76 31.27
C LEU A 816 -26.35 2.20 32.68
N VAL A 817 -25.55 2.66 33.67
CA VAL A 817 -25.71 2.30 35.09
C VAL A 817 -27.06 2.79 35.60
N ALA A 818 -27.47 4.01 35.27
CA ALA A 818 -28.79 4.53 35.65
C ALA A 818 -29.92 3.70 35.04
N GLU A 819 -29.83 3.40 33.75
CA GLU A 819 -30.83 2.58 33.06
C GLU A 819 -30.92 1.15 33.62
N ALA A 820 -29.77 0.51 33.79
CA ALA A 820 -29.73 -0.86 34.37
C ALA A 820 -30.33 -0.89 35.76
N ALA A 821 -30.04 0.11 36.60
CA ALA A 821 -30.60 0.22 37.97
C ALA A 821 -32.13 0.42 37.96
N VAL A 822 -32.65 1.24 37.04
CA VAL A 822 -34.10 1.44 36.89
C VAL A 822 -34.80 0.15 36.46
N LEU A 823 -34.26 -0.50 35.42
CA LEU A 823 -34.86 -1.73 34.89
C LEU A 823 -34.77 -2.92 35.87
N ALA A 824 -33.69 -2.97 36.66
CA ALA A 824 -33.52 -3.97 37.74
C ALA A 824 -34.33 -3.64 39.03
N GLY A 825 -35.00 -2.51 39.12
CA GLY A 825 -35.68 -2.06 40.30
C GLY A 825 -34.75 -1.81 41.51
N HIS A 826 -33.49 -1.41 41.25
CA HIS A 826 -32.50 -1.23 42.29
C HIS A 826 -32.83 -0.03 43.18
N PRO A 827 -32.70 -0.14 44.57
CA PRO A 827 -33.05 0.93 45.48
C PRO A 827 -32.39 2.29 45.21
N ASP A 828 -31.16 2.26 44.72
CA ASP A 828 -30.37 3.48 44.38
C ASP A 828 -30.69 4.08 42.99
N ALA A 829 -31.66 3.53 42.25
CA ALA A 829 -31.99 4.01 40.92
C ALA A 829 -32.25 5.52 40.84
N PRO A 830 -33.02 6.14 41.74
CA PRO A 830 -33.23 7.58 41.69
C PRO A 830 -31.94 8.41 41.85
N ARG A 831 -31.03 7.96 42.70
CA ARG A 831 -29.73 8.62 42.85
C ARG A 831 -28.86 8.47 41.62
N ARG A 832 -28.81 7.24 41.07
CA ARG A 832 -28.01 6.97 39.86
C ARG A 832 -28.52 7.75 38.65
N CYS A 833 -29.84 7.91 38.50
CA CYS A 833 -30.40 8.79 37.46
C CYS A 833 -29.95 10.23 37.62
N ALA A 834 -30.07 10.80 38.83
CA ALA A 834 -29.63 12.16 39.08
C ALA A 834 -28.11 12.35 38.87
N ASP A 835 -27.30 11.38 39.23
CA ASP A 835 -25.85 11.37 38.99
C ASP A 835 -25.53 11.32 37.48
N ALA A 836 -26.24 10.48 36.73
CA ALA A 836 -26.09 10.35 35.26
C ALA A 836 -26.47 11.66 34.54
N GLU A 837 -27.61 12.28 34.90
CA GLU A 837 -28.05 13.55 34.31
C GLU A 837 -27.02 14.66 34.53
N ARG A 838 -26.38 14.73 35.72
CA ARG A 838 -25.34 15.69 36.00
C ARG A 838 -24.05 15.45 35.24
N SER A 839 -23.63 14.18 35.18
CA SER A 839 -22.35 13.80 34.54
C SER A 839 -22.40 13.78 33.02
N CYS A 840 -23.57 13.56 32.40
CA CYS A 840 -23.73 13.47 30.94
C CYS A 840 -23.92 14.83 30.25
N THR A 841 -23.77 15.94 30.97
CA THR A 841 -23.91 17.26 30.41
C THR A 841 -22.93 17.54 29.25
N GLY A 842 -23.46 18.06 28.14
CA GLY A 842 -22.70 18.40 26.95
C GLY A 842 -22.48 17.24 25.97
N ASN A 843 -22.91 16.04 26.31
CA ASN A 843 -22.90 14.88 25.42
C ASN A 843 -24.35 14.56 25.02
N PRO A 844 -24.77 14.79 23.76
CA PRO A 844 -26.17 14.72 23.38
C PRO A 844 -26.72 13.30 23.49
N VAL A 845 -25.95 12.29 23.15
CA VAL A 845 -26.40 10.88 23.19
C VAL A 845 -26.54 10.42 24.64
N THR A 846 -25.50 10.59 25.47
CA THR A 846 -25.55 10.10 26.85
C THR A 846 -26.51 10.88 27.74
N ALA A 847 -26.72 12.19 27.48
CA ALA A 847 -27.75 12.99 28.13
C ALA A 847 -29.16 12.45 27.81
N ALA A 848 -29.41 12.12 26.55
CA ALA A 848 -30.68 11.48 26.16
C ALA A 848 -30.86 10.10 26.79
N LEU A 849 -29.77 9.30 26.95
CA LEU A 849 -29.82 8.01 27.63
C LEU A 849 -30.08 8.17 29.14
N ALA A 850 -29.48 9.16 29.80
CA ALA A 850 -29.73 9.44 31.20
C ALA A 850 -31.20 9.86 31.45
N LEU A 851 -31.72 10.74 30.61
CA LEU A 851 -33.13 11.11 30.63
C LEU A 851 -34.07 9.97 30.28
N ARG A 852 -33.63 9.04 29.41
CA ARG A 852 -34.37 7.80 29.15
C ARG A 852 -34.59 6.97 30.40
N ALA A 853 -33.54 6.82 31.22
CA ALA A 853 -33.63 6.09 32.48
C ALA A 853 -34.67 6.71 33.40
N SER A 854 -34.66 8.05 33.56
CA SER A 854 -35.64 8.77 34.35
C SER A 854 -37.06 8.66 33.80
N ALA A 855 -37.24 8.75 32.46
CA ALA A 855 -38.53 8.59 31.82
C ALA A 855 -39.10 7.15 31.97
N VAL A 856 -38.24 6.13 31.91
CA VAL A 856 -38.62 4.74 32.14
C VAL A 856 -39.10 4.59 33.60
N ALA A 857 -38.37 5.12 34.57
CA ALA A 857 -38.75 5.11 35.98
C ALA A 857 -40.11 5.79 36.25
N ALA A 858 -40.41 6.84 35.53
CA ALA A 858 -41.64 7.59 35.59
C ALA A 858 -42.80 7.00 34.76
N GLY A 859 -42.56 6.02 33.92
CA GLY A 859 -43.55 5.44 32.98
C GLY A 859 -43.98 6.46 31.90
N ASP A 860 -43.15 7.49 31.59
CA ASP A 860 -43.45 8.56 30.63
C ASP A 860 -43.10 8.17 29.18
N SER A 861 -44.08 7.49 28.54
CA SER A 861 -43.91 7.11 27.12
C SER A 861 -43.80 8.29 26.16
N GLY A 862 -44.37 9.43 26.49
CA GLY A 862 -44.26 10.65 25.66
C GLY A 862 -42.83 11.18 25.59
N SER A 863 -42.17 11.31 26.73
CA SER A 863 -40.76 11.68 26.80
C SER A 863 -39.87 10.67 26.11
N LEU A 864 -40.15 9.35 26.24
CA LEU A 864 -39.37 8.30 25.56
C LEU A 864 -39.43 8.47 24.03
N VAL A 865 -40.61 8.77 23.47
CA VAL A 865 -40.75 8.97 22.01
C VAL A 865 -39.97 10.21 21.53
N ALA A 866 -40.03 11.29 22.29
CA ALA A 866 -39.24 12.50 21.99
C ALA A 866 -37.72 12.23 22.05
N LEU A 867 -37.25 11.50 23.06
CA LEU A 867 -35.84 11.10 23.19
C LEU A 867 -35.40 10.17 22.06
N ALA A 868 -36.25 9.26 21.60
CA ALA A 868 -35.97 8.41 20.46
C ALA A 868 -35.77 9.23 19.18
N ALA A 869 -36.59 10.26 18.96
CA ALA A 869 -36.41 11.17 17.82
C ALA A 869 -35.09 11.95 17.94
N GLN A 870 -34.73 12.43 19.14
CA GLN A 870 -33.45 13.10 19.39
C GLN A 870 -32.26 12.18 19.13
N LEU A 871 -32.24 10.97 19.67
CA LEU A 871 -31.18 9.98 19.46
C LEU A 871 -31.00 9.61 17.98
N SER A 872 -32.11 9.53 17.23
CA SER A 872 -32.05 9.32 15.79
C SER A 872 -31.34 10.46 15.06
N LYS A 873 -31.63 11.72 15.46
CA LYS A 873 -31.01 12.94 14.92
C LYS A 873 -29.52 13.02 15.27
N ASP A 874 -29.15 12.55 16.46
CA ASP A 874 -27.76 12.57 16.97
C ASP A 874 -26.93 11.39 16.42
N GLY A 875 -27.46 10.60 15.48
CA GLY A 875 -26.75 9.51 14.81
C GLY A 875 -26.63 8.23 15.64
N ALA A 876 -27.57 7.98 16.57
CA ALA A 876 -27.63 6.80 17.41
C ALA A 876 -28.91 5.98 17.15
N PRO A 877 -29.13 5.43 15.94
CA PRO A 877 -30.38 4.77 15.56
C PRO A 877 -30.69 3.50 16.36
N TYR A 878 -29.66 2.74 16.79
CA TYR A 878 -29.85 1.62 17.71
C TYR A 878 -30.47 2.08 19.04
N GLN A 879 -29.91 3.14 19.65
CA GLN A 879 -30.41 3.66 20.91
C GLN A 879 -31.81 4.27 20.74
N ALA A 880 -32.08 4.89 19.58
CA ALA A 880 -33.41 5.39 19.23
C ALA A 880 -34.44 4.25 19.14
N ALA A 881 -34.12 3.19 18.42
CA ALA A 881 -34.98 2.02 18.28
C ALA A 881 -35.26 1.34 19.64
N ARG A 882 -34.23 1.16 20.46
CA ARG A 882 -34.34 0.60 21.79
C ARG A 882 -35.20 1.50 22.73
N THR A 883 -35.09 2.81 22.62
CA THR A 883 -35.92 3.76 23.39
C THR A 883 -37.39 3.63 23.03
N LEU A 884 -37.72 3.41 21.75
CA LEU A 884 -39.11 3.11 21.33
C LEU A 884 -39.63 1.77 21.88
N ILE A 885 -38.79 0.76 21.97
CA ILE A 885 -39.14 -0.52 22.57
C ILE A 885 -39.49 -0.32 24.08
N LEU A 886 -38.67 0.48 24.78
CA LEU A 886 -38.91 0.81 26.19
C LEU A 886 -40.18 1.67 26.41
N ALA A 887 -40.58 2.47 25.41
CA ALA A 887 -41.84 3.24 25.47
C ALA A 887 -43.10 2.35 25.47
N GLY A 888 -42.98 1.10 25.02
CA GLY A 888 -44.08 0.12 25.04
C GLY A 888 -45.18 0.41 24.02
N GLY A 889 -46.32 -0.29 24.20
CA GLY A 889 -47.49 -0.10 23.37
C GLY A 889 -47.23 -0.24 21.87
N THR A 890 -47.83 0.66 21.08
CA THR A 890 -47.64 0.70 19.61
C THR A 890 -46.21 1.09 19.17
N TYR A 891 -45.46 1.76 20.03
CA TYR A 891 -44.07 2.19 19.75
C TYR A 891 -43.09 1.02 19.76
N ARG A 892 -43.38 -0.04 20.51
CA ARG A 892 -42.54 -1.24 20.56
C ARG A 892 -42.36 -1.87 19.18
N ALA A 893 -43.44 -2.06 18.43
CA ALA A 893 -43.39 -2.62 17.09
C ALA A 893 -42.60 -1.74 16.11
N ILE A 894 -42.67 -0.41 16.28
CA ILE A 894 -41.88 0.53 15.48
C ILE A 894 -40.40 0.41 15.83
N GLY A 895 -40.03 0.27 17.10
CA GLY A 895 -38.68 0.08 17.56
C GLY A 895 -38.08 -1.25 17.04
N GLU A 896 -38.82 -2.35 17.13
CA GLU A 896 -38.43 -3.66 16.60
C GLU A 896 -38.22 -3.63 15.08
N ALA A 897 -39.11 -2.96 14.34
CA ALA A 897 -38.96 -2.79 12.90
C ALA A 897 -37.69 -1.97 12.54
N ARG A 898 -37.37 -0.92 13.31
CA ARG A 898 -36.13 -0.14 13.13
C ARG A 898 -34.88 -0.93 13.46
N LEU A 899 -34.90 -1.78 14.50
CA LEU A 899 -33.79 -2.70 14.77
C LEU A 899 -33.56 -3.66 13.60
N GLY A 900 -34.65 -4.20 13.03
CA GLY A 900 -34.56 -5.04 11.83
C GLY A 900 -33.90 -4.34 10.65
N GLN A 901 -34.09 -3.02 10.50
CA GLN A 901 -33.45 -2.23 9.45
C GLN A 901 -31.93 -2.07 9.62
N LEU A 902 -31.41 -2.10 10.84
CA LEU A 902 -29.96 -2.04 11.10
C LEU A 902 -29.24 -3.32 10.65
N VAL A 903 -29.98 -4.42 10.60
CA VAL A 903 -29.50 -5.75 10.18
C VAL A 903 -29.79 -5.98 8.70
N ALA A 904 -30.91 -5.46 8.18
CA ALA A 904 -31.30 -5.56 6.78
C ALA A 904 -30.50 -4.67 5.85
#